data_68e9efcbe5878d57fce63dfeb3e7153e
#
_entry.id   68e9efcbe5878d57fce63dfeb3e7153e
#
_cell.length_a   1.000
_cell.length_b   1.000
_cell.length_c   1.000
_cell.angle_alpha   90.00
_cell.angle_beta   90.00
_cell.angle_gamma   90.00
#
_symmetry.space_group_name_H-M   'P 1'
#
loop_
_entity.id
_entity.type
_entity.pdbx_description
1 polymer ?
#
loop_
_entity_poly.entity_id
_entity_poly.type
_entity_poly.pdbx_seq_one_letter_code
_entity_poly.pdbx_strand_id
1 'polypeptide(L)'
;MSIKEKSFDQAGIMPYFFDERGSKIRAPLHIKQALLATFDGHLRSRTNPLPPVKILYQNQPHFLPLTTSDKKHPWLGKWQLRLENSEEILEGRVKKNHIELPRDLPLGYHDLTLFGHKKTVECRIIVAPQRCYQPQELEQGKKLWGSFIQLYTLKSAQNWGVGDFGDLKQFLQELAPYQADFLGLNPIHALFPANPDGASPYSPSSRKWLNVIYIDVNQLPEFQQSDSAQKWFASPEVQQQLSDLRATEWVNYGKVLPLKLKGLRFAFGEFKQNSTALSQQAFADFVRDGGESLQVQATFDALHAHLSSRYAAQWGWDFWAPQFRDYHSETVAQFRHQYGEEIEFYAWLQFCADRQLAECDALCKAQQMTIGMYRDLAVGVTGSGSETWNDKELYCLRASVGAPPDILGPQGQNWGLTPMNPHVLKQRAYQPFIDLIRANMKHCDALRIDHIMSLLRLWWIPKGDCPANGAYVRYPVDDLIAILALESQRHRCLIIGEDLGTVPKEIVSKLKNAGILSYKIFYFEFDQQGQSRHLQAYPYQAMTTLSTHDLPTINGYWRGYDFELGQKYGVYPNPKILQILRNSRIDAKEKILARLSENGIKVDKGIDETLSSAVTKKFTHQLQTYVADVSSALFGFQPEDWLDMTEPVNIPGTSMEYANWRRRLTQNIDTIFADKDIQTLLKEVKAKRKG
;
A
#
# COMPACT_ATOMS: atom_id res chain seq x y z
N MET A 1 1.74 -2.37 -39.44
CA MET A 1 0.97 -2.79 -38.26
C MET A 1 -0.44 -3.17 -38.73
N SER A 2 -0.92 -4.38 -38.41
CA SER A 2 -2.30 -4.77 -38.72
C SER A 2 -3.31 -3.94 -37.89
N ILE A 3 -4.58 -3.89 -38.33
CA ILE A 3 -5.63 -3.15 -37.60
C ILE A 3 -5.73 -3.67 -36.16
N LYS A 4 -5.59 -4.99 -35.94
CA LYS A 4 -5.59 -5.63 -34.63
C LYS A 4 -4.41 -5.22 -33.74
N GLU A 5 -3.21 -5.10 -34.32
CA GLU A 5 -2.01 -4.64 -33.58
C GLU A 5 -2.12 -3.19 -33.14
N LYS A 6 -2.75 -2.33 -33.96
CA LYS A 6 -3.09 -0.94 -33.59
C LYS A 6 -3.99 -0.90 -32.36
N SER A 7 -5.02 -1.77 -32.32
CA SER A 7 -5.95 -1.80 -31.18
C SER A 7 -5.28 -2.24 -29.88
N PHE A 8 -4.36 -3.21 -29.93
CA PHE A 8 -3.60 -3.64 -28.74
C PHE A 8 -2.68 -2.53 -28.23
N ASP A 9 -1.98 -1.84 -29.12
CA ASP A 9 -1.10 -0.73 -28.73
C ASP A 9 -1.89 0.46 -28.17
N GLN A 10 -3.05 0.78 -28.75
CA GLN A 10 -3.97 1.80 -28.22
C GLN A 10 -4.49 1.43 -26.83
N ALA A 11 -4.74 0.15 -26.56
CA ALA A 11 -5.14 -0.35 -25.25
C ALA A 11 -3.98 -0.38 -24.24
N GLY A 12 -2.75 -0.14 -24.68
CA GLY A 12 -1.55 -0.24 -23.84
C GLY A 12 -1.07 -1.67 -23.64
N ILE A 13 -1.64 -2.67 -24.32
CA ILE A 13 -1.26 -4.08 -24.18
C ILE A 13 0.08 -4.30 -24.89
N MET A 14 1.09 -4.70 -24.11
CA MET A 14 2.44 -4.89 -24.62
C MET A 14 2.55 -6.19 -25.46
N PRO A 15 3.20 -6.15 -26.64
CA PRO A 15 3.30 -7.32 -27.50
C PRO A 15 4.29 -8.38 -26.96
N TYR A 16 5.19 -8.00 -26.07
CA TYR A 16 6.21 -8.85 -25.47
C TYR A 16 6.74 -8.24 -24.18
N PHE A 17 7.43 -9.05 -23.40
CA PHE A 17 8.22 -8.62 -22.24
C PHE A 17 9.56 -9.36 -22.24
N PHE A 18 10.46 -8.96 -21.37
CA PHE A 18 11.70 -9.67 -21.11
C PHE A 18 11.59 -10.41 -19.77
N ASP A 19 11.97 -11.68 -19.75
CA ASP A 19 12.09 -12.43 -18.51
C ASP A 19 13.36 -12.02 -17.72
N GLU A 20 13.57 -12.60 -16.57
CA GLU A 20 14.74 -12.35 -15.71
C GLU A 20 16.09 -12.68 -16.37
N ARG A 21 16.09 -13.58 -17.39
CA ARG A 21 17.27 -13.96 -18.18
C ARG A 21 17.49 -13.04 -19.38
N GLY A 22 16.64 -12.04 -19.55
CA GLY A 22 16.67 -11.15 -20.71
C GLY A 22 16.09 -11.74 -21.99
N SER A 23 15.43 -12.90 -21.94
CA SER A 23 14.78 -13.53 -23.08
C SER A 23 13.49 -12.82 -23.43
N LYS A 24 13.27 -12.59 -24.72
CA LYS A 24 12.07 -11.91 -25.23
C LYS A 24 10.89 -12.85 -25.35
N ILE A 25 9.90 -12.70 -24.47
CA ILE A 25 8.69 -13.52 -24.43
C ILE A 25 7.54 -12.76 -25.10
N ARG A 26 6.89 -13.36 -26.10
CA ARG A 26 5.74 -12.77 -26.77
C ARG A 26 4.45 -13.09 -26.02
N ALA A 27 3.60 -12.08 -25.83
CA ALA A 27 2.25 -12.30 -25.29
C ALA A 27 1.38 -13.04 -26.33
N PRO A 28 0.72 -14.14 -25.95
CA PRO A 28 -0.12 -14.92 -26.86
C PRO A 28 -1.29 -14.07 -27.42
N LEU A 29 -1.68 -14.36 -28.68
CA LEU A 29 -2.72 -13.56 -29.34
C LEU A 29 -4.07 -13.64 -28.62
N HIS A 30 -4.49 -14.84 -28.19
CA HIS A 30 -5.73 -15.03 -27.46
C HIS A 30 -5.78 -14.25 -26.14
N ILE A 31 -4.66 -14.20 -25.41
CA ILE A 31 -4.53 -13.39 -24.17
C ILE A 31 -4.71 -11.90 -24.48
N LYS A 32 -4.02 -11.38 -25.50
CA LYS A 32 -4.19 -9.97 -25.92
C LYS A 32 -5.64 -9.66 -26.33
N GLN A 33 -6.33 -10.58 -26.97
CA GLN A 33 -7.74 -10.43 -27.34
C GLN A 33 -8.66 -10.45 -26.11
N ALA A 34 -8.45 -11.37 -25.17
CA ALA A 34 -9.18 -11.41 -23.93
C ALA A 34 -9.02 -10.14 -23.11
N LEU A 35 -7.79 -9.64 -22.97
CA LEU A 35 -7.50 -8.38 -22.28
C LEU A 35 -8.08 -7.17 -23.03
N LEU A 36 -8.00 -7.12 -24.36
CA LEU A 36 -8.63 -6.04 -25.14
C LEU A 36 -10.14 -5.93 -24.88
N ALA A 37 -10.80 -7.07 -24.73
CA ALA A 37 -12.22 -7.10 -24.43
C ALA A 37 -12.59 -6.54 -23.05
N THR A 38 -11.62 -6.39 -22.13
CA THR A 38 -11.88 -5.79 -20.81
C THR A 38 -12.07 -4.27 -20.85
N PHE A 39 -11.64 -3.61 -21.94
CA PHE A 39 -11.68 -2.15 -22.05
C PHE A 39 -13.03 -1.59 -22.56
N ASP A 40 -13.96 -2.40 -22.98
CA ASP A 40 -15.39 -2.12 -23.28
C ASP A 40 -15.70 -0.70 -23.84
N GLY A 41 -15.13 -0.37 -25.01
CA GLY A 41 -15.46 0.89 -25.70
C GLY A 41 -14.71 2.15 -25.19
N HIS A 42 -13.96 2.08 -24.09
CA HIS A 42 -13.15 3.20 -23.59
C HIS A 42 -11.97 3.56 -24.49
N LEU A 43 -11.65 2.72 -25.47
CA LEU A 43 -10.58 2.96 -26.46
C LEU A 43 -10.97 3.94 -27.57
N ARG A 44 -12.21 4.41 -27.63
CA ARG A 44 -12.65 5.32 -28.68
C ARG A 44 -12.03 6.69 -28.49
N SER A 45 -11.11 7.06 -29.39
CA SER A 45 -10.58 8.43 -29.50
C SER A 45 -11.73 9.39 -29.80
N ARG A 46 -12.09 10.24 -28.85
CA ARG A 46 -12.91 11.40 -29.12
C ARG A 46 -11.99 12.44 -29.80
N THR A 47 -12.44 13.00 -30.90
CA THR A 47 -11.77 14.10 -31.64
C THR A 47 -11.96 15.43 -30.90
N ASN A 48 -11.53 15.50 -29.65
CA ASN A 48 -11.52 16.76 -28.89
C ASN A 48 -10.22 17.51 -29.16
N PRO A 49 -10.25 18.84 -29.26
CA PRO A 49 -9.05 19.64 -29.49
C PRO A 49 -8.07 19.60 -28.31
N LEU A 50 -8.54 19.37 -27.08
CA LEU A 50 -7.75 19.19 -25.88
C LEU A 50 -7.93 17.80 -25.31
N PRO A 51 -6.89 17.21 -24.69
CA PRO A 51 -7.05 16.01 -23.88
C PRO A 51 -7.86 16.33 -22.61
N PRO A 52 -8.42 15.31 -21.92
CA PRO A 52 -9.15 15.53 -20.67
C PRO A 52 -8.25 16.10 -19.55
N VAL A 53 -6.95 15.82 -19.63
CA VAL A 53 -5.95 16.28 -18.64
C VAL A 53 -4.62 16.53 -19.31
N LYS A 54 -3.89 17.53 -18.83
CA LYS A 54 -2.52 17.86 -19.25
C LYS A 54 -1.65 18.16 -18.03
N ILE A 55 -0.51 17.50 -17.95
CA ILE A 55 0.52 17.79 -16.94
C ILE A 55 1.43 18.90 -17.47
N LEU A 56 1.72 19.85 -16.60
CA LEU A 56 2.70 20.93 -16.79
C LEU A 56 3.65 20.93 -15.60
N TYR A 57 4.88 21.36 -15.80
CA TYR A 57 5.85 21.49 -14.72
C TYR A 57 6.09 22.96 -14.40
N GLN A 58 6.13 23.31 -13.13
CA GLN A 58 6.34 24.65 -12.65
C GLN A 58 7.59 25.30 -13.27
N ASN A 59 7.53 26.60 -13.57
CA ASN A 59 8.62 27.40 -14.14
C ASN A 59 9.10 26.98 -15.54
N GLN A 60 8.30 26.20 -16.26
CA GLN A 60 8.56 25.86 -17.67
C GLN A 60 7.61 26.59 -18.62
N PRO A 61 7.97 26.73 -19.91
CA PRO A 61 7.04 27.25 -20.92
C PRO A 61 5.85 26.30 -21.12
N HIS A 62 4.65 26.83 -21.15
CA HIS A 62 3.41 26.05 -21.22
C HIS A 62 2.69 26.24 -22.52
N PHE A 63 2.97 25.40 -23.53
CA PHE A 63 2.30 25.37 -24.82
C PHE A 63 1.41 24.14 -24.93
N LEU A 64 0.10 24.36 -25.12
CA LEU A 64 -0.88 23.30 -25.34
C LEU A 64 -1.29 23.30 -26.81
N PRO A 65 -0.78 22.38 -27.63
CA PRO A 65 -1.22 22.25 -29.00
C PRO A 65 -2.65 21.74 -29.05
N LEU A 66 -3.45 22.33 -29.96
CA LEU A 66 -4.81 21.89 -30.20
C LEU A 66 -4.84 20.88 -31.36
N THR A 67 -5.47 19.74 -31.11
CA THR A 67 -5.71 18.73 -32.14
C THR A 67 -6.91 19.16 -32.97
N THR A 68 -6.73 19.41 -34.29
CA THR A 68 -7.82 19.75 -35.20
C THR A 68 -8.11 18.57 -36.09
N SER A 69 -9.36 18.18 -36.17
CA SER A 69 -9.86 17.23 -37.19
C SER A 69 -10.07 17.90 -38.53
N ASP A 70 -10.19 19.23 -38.55
CA ASP A 70 -10.41 20.03 -39.74
C ASP A 70 -9.29 21.09 -39.93
N LYS A 71 -8.43 20.85 -40.89
CA LYS A 71 -7.36 21.81 -41.28
C LYS A 71 -7.88 23.15 -41.80
N LYS A 72 -9.15 23.23 -42.23
CA LYS A 72 -9.78 24.41 -42.78
C LYS A 72 -10.33 25.39 -41.76
N HIS A 73 -10.59 24.89 -40.53
CA HIS A 73 -11.17 25.72 -39.46
C HIS A 73 -10.36 25.56 -38.17
N PRO A 74 -9.22 26.29 -38.06
CA PRO A 74 -8.43 26.31 -36.85
C PRO A 74 -9.26 26.85 -35.69
N TRP A 75 -9.02 26.32 -34.48
CA TRP A 75 -9.62 26.86 -33.28
C TRP A 75 -9.13 28.30 -33.07
N LEU A 76 -10.03 29.26 -33.19
CA LEU A 76 -9.79 30.69 -32.97
C LEU A 76 -10.58 31.19 -31.76
N GLY A 77 -10.58 30.42 -30.70
CA GLY A 77 -11.41 30.66 -29.51
C GLY A 77 -10.71 31.44 -28.40
N LYS A 78 -11.52 31.88 -27.46
CA LYS A 78 -11.10 32.34 -26.14
C LYS A 78 -10.91 31.13 -25.24
N TRP A 79 -9.96 31.24 -24.34
CA TRP A 79 -9.82 30.26 -23.25
C TRP A 79 -9.87 30.97 -21.87
N GLN A 80 -10.32 30.23 -20.85
CA GLN A 80 -10.28 30.63 -19.46
C GLN A 80 -9.62 29.52 -18.65
N LEU A 81 -8.74 29.87 -17.70
CA LEU A 81 -8.13 28.97 -16.72
C LEU A 81 -8.53 29.43 -15.32
N ARG A 82 -9.33 28.59 -14.65
CA ARG A 82 -9.68 28.78 -13.23
C ARG A 82 -8.62 28.12 -12.38
N LEU A 83 -7.99 28.90 -11.51
CA LEU A 83 -7.00 28.37 -10.57
C LEU A 83 -7.67 27.60 -9.43
N GLU A 84 -6.99 26.53 -8.96
CA GLU A 84 -7.44 25.73 -7.83
C GLU A 84 -7.53 26.62 -6.56
N ASN A 85 -8.62 26.46 -5.78
CA ASN A 85 -8.84 27.17 -4.52
C ASN A 85 -8.75 28.72 -4.63
N SER A 86 -9.06 29.27 -5.79
CA SER A 86 -9.01 30.71 -6.06
C SER A 86 -10.23 31.13 -6.88
N GLU A 87 -10.66 32.36 -6.69
CA GLU A 87 -11.63 33.02 -7.58
C GLU A 87 -10.96 33.57 -8.85
N GLU A 88 -9.64 33.54 -8.92
CA GLU A 88 -8.88 34.06 -10.04
C GLU A 88 -9.09 33.24 -11.30
N ILE A 89 -9.42 33.93 -12.39
CA ILE A 89 -9.59 33.36 -13.71
C ILE A 89 -8.66 34.09 -14.66
N LEU A 90 -7.70 33.33 -15.21
CA LEU A 90 -6.83 33.80 -16.25
C LEU A 90 -7.52 33.62 -17.62
N GLU A 91 -7.36 34.56 -18.52
CA GLU A 91 -8.01 34.54 -19.84
C GLU A 91 -7.02 34.80 -20.97
N GLY A 92 -7.32 34.27 -22.15
CA GLY A 92 -6.54 34.52 -23.32
C GLY A 92 -7.18 34.01 -24.60
N ARG A 93 -6.45 34.15 -25.71
CA ARG A 93 -6.88 33.65 -27.01
C ARG A 93 -5.93 32.60 -27.56
N VAL A 94 -6.47 31.70 -28.34
CA VAL A 94 -5.69 30.72 -29.10
C VAL A 94 -4.81 31.43 -30.12
N LYS A 95 -3.52 31.08 -30.15
CA LYS A 95 -2.53 31.61 -31.10
C LYS A 95 -1.99 30.46 -31.96
N LYS A 96 -2.05 30.59 -33.29
CA LYS A 96 -1.46 29.59 -34.23
C LYS A 96 -1.75 28.12 -33.83
N ASN A 97 -3.00 27.85 -33.42
CA ASN A 97 -3.46 26.50 -33.03
C ASN A 97 -2.83 25.93 -31.75
N HIS A 98 -2.44 26.79 -30.80
CA HIS A 98 -2.04 26.42 -29.46
C HIS A 98 -2.53 27.42 -28.41
N ILE A 99 -2.63 27.00 -27.18
CA ILE A 99 -2.84 27.83 -26.00
C ILE A 99 -1.48 28.04 -25.34
N GLU A 100 -1.16 29.30 -25.06
CA GLU A 100 0.02 29.70 -24.30
C GLU A 100 -0.44 30.10 -22.89
N LEU A 101 0.01 29.40 -21.85
CA LEU A 101 -0.29 29.68 -20.47
C LEU A 101 0.90 30.36 -19.79
N PRO A 102 0.68 31.13 -18.70
CA PRO A 102 1.76 31.74 -17.92
C PRO A 102 2.76 30.67 -17.40
N ARG A 103 4.04 31.05 -17.29
CA ARG A 103 5.10 30.16 -16.79
C ARG A 103 5.05 29.99 -15.28
N ASP A 104 4.54 30.98 -14.58
CA ASP A 104 4.49 31.12 -13.12
C ASP A 104 3.17 30.61 -12.52
N LEU A 105 2.49 29.71 -13.22
CA LEU A 105 1.30 29.06 -12.65
C LEU A 105 1.63 28.37 -11.33
N PRO A 106 0.77 28.53 -10.30
CA PRO A 106 0.95 27.86 -9.02
C PRO A 106 0.82 26.34 -9.17
N LEU A 107 1.47 25.60 -8.28
CA LEU A 107 1.28 24.15 -8.16
C LEU A 107 -0.19 23.84 -7.87
N GLY A 108 -0.79 22.93 -8.63
CA GLY A 108 -2.20 22.58 -8.39
C GLY A 108 -2.95 21.96 -9.55
N TYR A 109 -4.25 21.85 -9.34
CA TYR A 109 -5.24 21.29 -10.26
C TYR A 109 -6.15 22.42 -10.76
N HIS A 110 -5.92 22.88 -11.97
CA HIS A 110 -6.63 24.02 -12.54
C HIS A 110 -7.57 23.56 -13.65
N ASP A 111 -8.66 24.27 -13.87
CA ASP A 111 -9.66 23.93 -14.88
C ASP A 111 -9.58 24.89 -16.07
N LEU A 112 -9.10 24.37 -17.21
CA LEU A 112 -9.02 25.10 -18.48
C LEU A 112 -10.28 24.87 -19.30
N THR A 113 -10.94 25.94 -19.67
CA THR A 113 -12.10 25.96 -20.58
C THR A 113 -11.74 26.61 -21.86
N LEU A 114 -11.87 25.89 -22.99
CA LEU A 114 -11.70 26.40 -24.35
C LEU A 114 -13.07 26.62 -24.98
N PHE A 115 -13.36 27.88 -25.37
CA PHE A 115 -14.61 28.25 -26.01
C PHE A 115 -14.45 28.21 -27.52
N GLY A 116 -15.23 27.38 -28.19
CA GLY A 116 -15.30 27.31 -29.65
C GLY A 116 -16.64 27.82 -30.17
N HIS A 117 -16.79 27.88 -31.52
CA HIS A 117 -17.99 28.44 -32.17
C HIS A 117 -19.31 27.74 -31.81
N LYS A 118 -19.28 26.43 -31.50
CA LYS A 118 -20.49 25.62 -31.23
C LYS A 118 -20.38 24.72 -29.99
N LYS A 119 -19.22 24.64 -29.37
CA LYS A 119 -19.00 23.80 -28.17
C LYS A 119 -17.85 24.32 -27.34
N THR A 120 -17.95 24.02 -26.06
CA THR A 120 -16.92 24.25 -25.06
C THR A 120 -16.18 22.94 -24.80
N VAL A 121 -14.89 23.00 -24.54
CA VAL A 121 -14.04 21.85 -24.20
C VAL A 121 -13.30 22.17 -22.93
N GLU A 122 -13.34 21.22 -22.01
CA GLU A 122 -12.66 21.30 -20.73
C GLU A 122 -11.42 20.42 -20.72
N CYS A 123 -10.38 20.88 -19.99
CA CYS A 123 -9.14 20.16 -19.77
C CYS A 123 -8.64 20.47 -18.34
N ARG A 124 -8.40 19.47 -17.54
CA ARG A 124 -7.72 19.66 -16.26
C ARG A 124 -6.23 19.93 -16.51
N ILE A 125 -5.73 21.03 -16.01
CA ILE A 125 -4.31 21.38 -16.01
C ILE A 125 -3.73 21.05 -14.65
N ILE A 126 -2.78 20.13 -14.63
CA ILE A 126 -2.06 19.77 -13.40
C ILE A 126 -0.67 20.37 -13.46
N VAL A 127 -0.40 21.37 -12.63
CA VAL A 127 0.94 21.97 -12.50
C VAL A 127 1.67 21.27 -11.35
N ALA A 128 2.69 20.50 -11.69
CA ALA A 128 3.41 19.64 -10.76
C ALA A 128 4.85 20.12 -10.52
N PRO A 129 5.44 19.84 -9.34
CA PRO A 129 6.86 19.97 -9.11
C PRO A 129 7.62 18.83 -9.81
N GLN A 130 8.92 19.00 -10.00
CA GLN A 130 9.75 17.96 -10.63
C GLN A 130 10.08 16.80 -9.68
N ARG A 131 10.02 17.04 -8.36
CA ARG A 131 10.43 16.07 -7.33
C ARG A 131 9.43 15.98 -6.20
N CYS A 132 9.32 14.79 -5.64
CA CYS A 132 8.65 14.53 -4.38
C CYS A 132 9.36 15.25 -3.22
N TYR A 133 8.61 15.47 -2.15
CA TYR A 133 9.13 16.04 -0.91
C TYR A 133 10.27 15.21 -0.34
N GLN A 134 11.27 15.89 0.17
CA GLN A 134 12.38 15.32 0.94
C GLN A 134 12.49 16.07 2.27
N PRO A 135 12.58 15.39 3.42
CA PRO A 135 12.97 16.03 4.67
C PRO A 135 14.34 16.68 4.55
N GLN A 136 14.54 17.81 5.23
CA GLN A 136 15.80 18.56 5.19
C GLN A 136 17.01 17.71 5.61
N GLU A 137 16.81 16.80 6.54
CA GLU A 137 17.84 15.86 6.99
C GLU A 137 18.37 15.00 5.84
N LEU A 138 17.49 14.51 4.96
CA LEU A 138 17.90 13.71 3.81
C LEU A 138 18.59 14.57 2.75
N GLU A 139 18.17 15.81 2.54
CA GLU A 139 18.85 16.75 1.66
C GLU A 139 20.28 17.09 2.15
N GLN A 140 20.48 17.06 3.47
CA GLN A 140 21.80 17.24 4.11
C GLN A 140 22.64 15.96 4.13
N GLY A 141 22.18 14.85 3.58
CA GLY A 141 22.90 13.59 3.54
C GLY A 141 22.87 12.78 4.83
N LYS A 142 22.00 13.11 5.81
CA LYS A 142 21.87 12.34 7.04
C LYS A 142 21.29 10.95 6.78
N LYS A 143 21.67 10.00 7.62
CA LYS A 143 21.19 8.62 7.61
C LYS A 143 20.18 8.43 8.73
N LEU A 144 18.96 8.03 8.40
CA LEU A 144 17.84 7.84 9.32
C LEU A 144 17.55 6.35 9.52
N TRP A 145 16.93 5.99 10.66
CA TRP A 145 16.56 4.62 10.95
C TRP A 145 15.21 4.51 11.64
N GLY A 146 14.60 3.34 11.53
CA GLY A 146 13.35 3.04 12.21
C GLY A 146 13.05 1.55 12.27
N SER A 147 11.88 1.22 12.75
CA SER A 147 11.37 -0.15 12.77
C SER A 147 10.21 -0.34 11.81
N PHE A 148 10.03 -1.58 11.35
CA PHE A 148 8.83 -2.03 10.66
C PHE A 148 8.05 -2.97 11.56
N ILE A 149 6.75 -2.79 11.65
CA ILE A 149 5.85 -3.70 12.35
C ILE A 149 4.67 -4.09 11.46
N GLN A 150 4.24 -5.32 11.61
CA GLN A 150 2.91 -5.71 11.20
C GLN A 150 1.99 -5.41 12.38
N LEU A 151 1.12 -4.40 12.29
CA LEU A 151 0.37 -3.88 13.45
C LEU A 151 -0.38 -4.99 14.20
N TYR A 152 -1.02 -5.92 13.46
CA TYR A 152 -1.76 -7.04 14.03
C TYR A 152 -0.90 -8.02 14.85
N THR A 153 0.43 -8.03 14.67
CA THR A 153 1.34 -8.95 15.38
C THR A 153 1.61 -8.54 16.83
N LEU A 154 1.40 -7.28 17.16
CA LEU A 154 1.73 -6.72 18.47
C LEU A 154 0.92 -7.40 19.59
N LYS A 155 1.60 -7.60 20.72
CA LYS A 155 1.03 -8.13 21.94
C LYS A 155 1.19 -7.14 23.08
N SER A 156 0.12 -6.96 23.85
CA SER A 156 0.12 -6.21 25.10
C SER A 156 -0.87 -6.84 26.08
N ALA A 157 -0.82 -6.42 27.33
CA ALA A 157 -1.81 -6.83 28.34
C ALA A 157 -3.19 -6.21 28.08
N GLN A 158 -3.28 -5.16 27.26
CA GLN A 158 -4.49 -4.36 27.07
C GLN A 158 -5.27 -4.72 25.81
N ASN A 159 -4.61 -5.23 24.76
CA ASN A 159 -5.28 -5.49 23.49
C ASN A 159 -6.26 -6.67 23.55
N TRP A 160 -7.11 -6.78 22.55
CA TRP A 160 -8.16 -7.79 22.49
C TRP A 160 -7.78 -9.00 21.61
N GLY A 161 -6.49 -9.39 21.63
CA GLY A 161 -5.98 -10.54 20.87
C GLY A 161 -5.47 -10.21 19.48
N VAL A 162 -5.38 -8.93 19.15
CA VAL A 162 -4.80 -8.36 17.93
C VAL A 162 -4.15 -7.03 18.28
N GLY A 163 -2.99 -6.73 17.73
CA GLY A 163 -2.38 -5.41 17.88
C GLY A 163 -3.24 -4.32 17.25
N ASP A 164 -3.35 -3.16 17.89
CA ASP A 164 -4.21 -2.06 17.49
C ASP A 164 -3.54 -0.69 17.68
N PHE A 165 -4.29 0.41 17.51
CA PHE A 165 -3.72 1.76 17.59
C PHE A 165 -3.24 2.14 19.01
N GLY A 166 -3.77 1.50 20.06
CA GLY A 166 -3.22 1.62 21.41
C GLY A 166 -1.84 1.00 21.53
N ASP A 167 -1.66 -0.22 20.99
CA ASP A 167 -0.36 -0.88 20.91
C ASP A 167 0.63 -0.10 20.03
N LEU A 168 0.14 0.51 18.95
CA LEU A 168 0.96 1.38 18.09
C LEU A 168 1.51 2.56 18.88
N LYS A 169 0.67 3.24 19.68
CA LYS A 169 1.11 4.35 20.55
C LYS A 169 2.15 3.88 21.55
N GLN A 170 1.91 2.74 22.20
CA GLN A 170 2.85 2.17 23.15
C GLN A 170 4.20 1.87 22.48
N PHE A 171 4.20 1.23 21.32
CA PHE A 171 5.42 0.92 20.58
C PHE A 171 6.20 2.19 20.16
N LEU A 172 5.50 3.24 19.73
CA LEU A 172 6.10 4.55 19.44
C LEU A 172 6.75 5.16 20.69
N GLN A 173 6.10 5.10 21.85
CA GLN A 173 6.63 5.60 23.12
C GLN A 173 7.92 4.87 23.54
N GLU A 174 7.94 3.55 23.37
CA GLU A 174 9.10 2.71 23.69
C GLU A 174 10.28 2.92 22.73
N LEU A 175 10.02 3.28 21.45
CA LEU A 175 11.09 3.63 20.50
C LEU A 175 11.70 5.02 20.70
N ALA A 176 10.97 5.95 21.27
CA ALA A 176 11.40 7.36 21.41
C ALA A 176 12.76 7.52 22.09
N PRO A 177 13.10 6.81 23.21
CA PRO A 177 14.42 6.94 23.88
C PRO A 177 15.59 6.59 22.95
N TYR A 178 15.36 5.76 21.95
CA TYR A 178 16.37 5.33 20.99
C TYR A 178 16.48 6.29 19.79
N GLN A 179 15.64 7.32 19.72
CA GLN A 179 15.64 8.32 18.64
C GLN A 179 15.46 7.69 17.25
N ALA A 180 14.57 6.72 17.14
CA ALA A 180 14.11 6.23 15.84
C ALA A 180 13.44 7.37 15.07
N ASP A 181 13.65 7.42 13.76
CA ASP A 181 13.14 8.49 12.90
C ASP A 181 11.79 8.15 12.28
N PHE A 182 11.42 6.87 12.22
CA PHE A 182 10.14 6.42 11.67
C PHE A 182 9.69 5.09 12.27
N LEU A 183 8.39 4.83 12.17
CA LEU A 183 7.78 3.52 12.37
C LEU A 183 6.95 3.15 11.15
N GLY A 184 7.36 2.09 10.45
CA GLY A 184 6.69 1.58 9.26
C GLY A 184 5.64 0.53 9.60
N LEU A 185 4.48 0.64 8.95
CA LEU A 185 3.33 -0.25 9.12
C LEU A 185 3.11 -1.11 7.88
N ASN A 186 2.47 -2.27 8.06
CA ASN A 186 1.76 -2.94 6.99
C ASN A 186 0.62 -2.07 6.45
N PRO A 187 0.03 -2.39 5.26
CA PRO A 187 -1.19 -1.73 4.83
C PRO A 187 -2.30 -1.86 5.89
N ILE A 188 -2.86 -0.72 6.30
CA ILE A 188 -3.95 -0.65 7.29
C ILE A 188 -5.29 -0.34 6.63
N HIS A 189 -5.44 -0.73 5.38
CA HIS A 189 -6.62 -0.52 4.55
C HIS A 189 -7.84 -1.30 5.04
N ALA A 190 -9.04 -0.80 4.70
CA ALA A 190 -10.30 -1.46 5.02
C ALA A 190 -10.35 -2.87 4.40
N LEU A 191 -10.58 -3.86 5.25
CA LEU A 191 -10.87 -5.23 4.85
C LEU A 191 -12.39 -5.48 4.90
N PHE A 192 -12.81 -6.65 5.32
CA PHE A 192 -14.21 -7.08 5.34
C PHE A 192 -14.66 -7.39 6.77
N PRO A 193 -15.34 -6.46 7.48
CA PRO A 193 -15.77 -6.72 8.85
C PRO A 193 -16.71 -7.92 8.98
N ALA A 194 -17.52 -8.21 7.96
CA ALA A 194 -18.41 -9.37 7.94
C ALA A 194 -17.73 -10.68 7.52
N ASN A 195 -16.48 -10.62 7.04
CA ASN A 195 -15.66 -11.79 6.68
C ASN A 195 -14.24 -11.62 7.24
N PRO A 196 -14.07 -11.73 8.57
CA PRO A 196 -12.81 -11.42 9.23
C PRO A 196 -11.67 -12.36 8.89
N ASP A 197 -11.94 -13.54 8.34
CA ASP A 197 -10.93 -14.50 7.93
C ASP A 197 -10.18 -14.12 6.65
N GLY A 198 -10.70 -13.20 5.86
CA GLY A 198 -9.98 -12.52 4.77
C GLY A 198 -8.94 -11.54 5.32
N ALA A 199 -7.85 -12.06 5.90
CA ALA A 199 -6.93 -11.28 6.74
C ALA A 199 -5.80 -10.58 5.99
N SER A 200 -5.62 -10.83 4.67
CA SER A 200 -4.52 -10.23 3.90
C SER A 200 -4.63 -8.70 3.82
N PRO A 201 -3.67 -7.94 4.36
CA PRO A 201 -3.69 -6.48 4.27
C PRO A 201 -3.43 -5.98 2.83
N TYR A 202 -2.93 -6.87 1.95
CA TYR A 202 -2.68 -6.58 0.54
C TYR A 202 -3.85 -6.92 -0.39
N SER A 203 -4.97 -7.43 0.16
CA SER A 203 -6.21 -7.70 -0.57
C SER A 203 -7.39 -6.90 0.00
N PRO A 204 -7.30 -5.56 0.05
CA PRO A 204 -8.29 -4.74 0.72
C PRO A 204 -9.60 -4.64 -0.06
N SER A 205 -10.69 -4.38 0.67
CA SER A 205 -11.98 -3.94 0.15
C SER A 205 -11.90 -2.51 -0.39
N SER A 206 -11.21 -1.63 0.34
CA SER A 206 -10.89 -0.26 -0.09
C SER A 206 -9.52 0.16 0.41
N ARG A 207 -8.78 0.87 -0.44
CA ARG A 207 -7.50 1.50 -0.08
C ARG A 207 -7.65 2.93 0.44
N LYS A 208 -8.87 3.47 0.44
CA LYS A 208 -9.16 4.85 0.89
C LYS A 208 -9.59 4.91 2.34
N TRP A 209 -10.00 3.80 2.94
CA TRP A 209 -10.51 3.69 4.30
C TRP A 209 -9.67 2.76 5.14
N LEU A 210 -9.88 2.79 6.47
CA LEU A 210 -9.06 2.08 7.44
C LEU A 210 -9.71 0.75 7.87
N ASN A 211 -8.89 -0.22 8.24
CA ASN A 211 -9.35 -1.46 8.85
C ASN A 211 -9.78 -1.19 10.30
N VAL A 212 -11.06 -1.31 10.54
CA VAL A 212 -11.69 -1.03 11.85
C VAL A 212 -11.25 -1.97 12.98
N ILE A 213 -10.60 -3.10 12.65
CA ILE A 213 -10.05 -4.01 13.66
C ILE A 213 -8.95 -3.35 14.50
N TYR A 214 -8.27 -2.34 13.94
CA TYR A 214 -7.19 -1.62 14.63
C TYR A 214 -7.67 -0.56 15.61
N ILE A 215 -8.99 -0.32 15.75
CA ILE A 215 -9.53 0.57 16.78
C ILE A 215 -9.22 -0.03 18.16
N ASP A 216 -8.54 0.72 19.01
CA ASP A 216 -8.43 0.41 20.43
C ASP A 216 -9.75 0.79 21.13
N VAL A 217 -10.55 -0.21 21.45
CA VAL A 217 -11.86 -0.03 22.08
C VAL A 217 -11.72 0.57 23.48
N ASN A 218 -10.70 0.16 24.22
CA ASN A 218 -10.50 0.64 25.61
C ASN A 218 -10.18 2.13 25.68
N GLN A 219 -9.58 2.71 24.63
CA GLN A 219 -9.20 4.13 24.59
C GLN A 219 -10.30 5.05 24.05
N LEU A 220 -11.46 4.51 23.64
CA LEU A 220 -12.58 5.34 23.25
C LEU A 220 -13.25 5.96 24.48
N PRO A 221 -13.35 7.29 24.59
CA PRO A 221 -14.05 7.93 25.69
C PRO A 221 -15.49 7.43 25.84
N GLU A 222 -16.16 7.20 24.74
CA GLU A 222 -17.52 6.70 24.67
C GLU A 222 -17.65 5.28 25.24
N PHE A 223 -16.64 4.44 25.08
CA PHE A 223 -16.61 3.11 25.70
C PHE A 223 -16.37 3.22 27.21
N GLN A 224 -15.43 4.08 27.62
CA GLN A 224 -15.08 4.26 29.03
C GLN A 224 -16.23 4.87 29.86
N GLN A 225 -17.03 5.75 29.25
CA GLN A 225 -18.14 6.47 29.91
C GLN A 225 -19.45 5.66 29.94
N SER A 226 -19.58 4.62 29.12
CA SER A 226 -20.76 3.78 29.04
C SER A 226 -20.84 2.76 30.16
N ASP A 227 -21.75 2.95 31.11
CA ASP A 227 -22.00 1.98 32.22
C ASP A 227 -22.30 0.57 31.70
N SER A 228 -23.06 0.47 30.61
CA SER A 228 -23.41 -0.83 30.01
C SER A 228 -22.21 -1.50 29.38
N ALA A 229 -21.34 -0.74 28.71
CA ALA A 229 -20.08 -1.22 28.16
C ALA A 229 -19.16 -1.74 29.28
N GLN A 230 -19.00 -0.96 30.34
CA GLN A 230 -18.12 -1.31 31.46
C GLN A 230 -18.61 -2.57 32.21
N LYS A 231 -19.92 -2.68 32.46
CA LYS A 231 -20.52 -3.89 33.05
C LYS A 231 -20.30 -5.13 32.15
N TRP A 232 -20.54 -5.00 30.86
CA TRP A 232 -20.30 -6.08 29.90
C TRP A 232 -18.82 -6.45 29.85
N PHE A 233 -17.93 -5.47 29.74
CA PHE A 233 -16.49 -5.67 29.67
C PHE A 233 -15.93 -6.36 30.92
N ALA A 234 -16.42 -5.99 32.11
CA ALA A 234 -16.00 -6.57 33.38
C ALA A 234 -16.58 -7.97 33.65
N SER A 235 -17.47 -8.48 32.79
CA SER A 235 -18.07 -9.80 33.01
C SER A 235 -17.03 -10.90 32.92
N PRO A 236 -17.12 -11.98 33.76
CA PRO A 236 -16.17 -13.09 33.74
C PRO A 236 -16.02 -13.74 32.37
N GLU A 237 -17.10 -13.83 31.61
CA GLU A 237 -17.12 -14.43 30.27
C GLU A 237 -16.26 -13.62 29.27
N VAL A 238 -16.40 -12.31 29.27
CA VAL A 238 -15.63 -11.41 28.39
C VAL A 238 -14.17 -11.39 28.80
N GLN A 239 -13.87 -11.32 30.09
CA GLN A 239 -12.49 -11.36 30.58
C GLN A 239 -11.81 -12.69 30.26
N GLN A 240 -12.52 -13.82 30.35
CA GLN A 240 -11.99 -15.12 29.94
C GLN A 240 -11.73 -15.16 28.43
N GLN A 241 -12.67 -14.70 27.60
CA GLN A 241 -12.46 -14.61 26.13
C GLN A 241 -11.24 -13.76 25.78
N LEU A 242 -11.06 -12.60 26.42
CA LEU A 242 -9.89 -11.75 26.22
C LEU A 242 -8.58 -12.43 26.63
N SER A 243 -8.59 -13.12 27.76
CA SER A 243 -7.43 -13.91 28.23
C SER A 243 -7.04 -14.98 27.22
N ASP A 244 -8.03 -15.75 26.73
CA ASP A 244 -7.81 -16.80 25.74
C ASP A 244 -7.26 -16.23 24.43
N LEU A 245 -7.82 -15.11 23.95
CA LEU A 245 -7.37 -14.46 22.71
C LEU A 245 -5.97 -13.87 22.83
N ARG A 246 -5.60 -13.32 23.99
CA ARG A 246 -4.24 -12.82 24.26
C ARG A 246 -3.20 -13.93 24.31
N ALA A 247 -3.59 -15.10 24.80
CA ALA A 247 -2.70 -16.27 24.93
C ALA A 247 -2.35 -16.92 23.58
N THR A 248 -3.12 -16.67 22.51
CA THR A 248 -2.87 -17.29 21.20
C THR A 248 -1.58 -16.79 20.54
N GLU A 249 -0.89 -17.68 19.84
CA GLU A 249 0.27 -17.34 18.98
C GLU A 249 -0.17 -16.74 17.63
N TRP A 250 -1.41 -16.98 17.22
CA TRP A 250 -1.99 -16.59 15.95
C TRP A 250 -3.26 -15.80 16.19
N VAL A 251 -3.46 -14.71 15.46
CA VAL A 251 -4.67 -13.90 15.57
C VAL A 251 -5.89 -14.71 15.13
N ASN A 252 -6.87 -14.82 16.01
CA ASN A 252 -8.18 -15.40 15.70
C ASN A 252 -9.16 -14.29 15.29
N TYR A 253 -9.07 -13.85 14.04
CA TYR A 253 -9.89 -12.76 13.51
C TYR A 253 -11.39 -13.02 13.66
N GLY A 254 -11.82 -14.28 13.45
CA GLY A 254 -13.23 -14.69 13.58
C GLY A 254 -13.80 -14.55 14.99
N LYS A 255 -12.96 -14.52 16.03
CA LYS A 255 -13.39 -14.26 17.42
C LYS A 255 -13.11 -12.82 17.85
N VAL A 256 -11.98 -12.26 17.44
CA VAL A 256 -11.55 -10.91 17.83
C VAL A 256 -12.51 -9.86 17.29
N LEU A 257 -12.79 -9.87 15.99
CA LEU A 257 -13.56 -8.79 15.38
C LEU A 257 -15.02 -8.71 15.85
N PRO A 258 -15.78 -9.82 15.98
CA PRO A 258 -17.11 -9.75 16.57
C PRO A 258 -17.11 -9.23 18.01
N LEU A 259 -16.10 -9.59 18.82
CA LEU A 259 -15.97 -9.09 20.18
C LEU A 259 -15.71 -7.58 20.19
N LYS A 260 -14.79 -7.07 19.35
CA LYS A 260 -14.51 -5.65 19.20
C LYS A 260 -15.74 -4.89 18.69
N LEU A 261 -16.43 -5.40 17.67
CA LEU A 261 -17.66 -4.79 17.14
C LEU A 261 -18.74 -4.69 18.21
N LYS A 262 -18.87 -5.68 19.10
CA LYS A 262 -19.81 -5.61 20.22
C LYS A 262 -19.47 -4.49 21.21
N GLY A 263 -18.19 -4.35 21.57
CA GLY A 263 -17.70 -3.23 22.38
C GLY A 263 -17.93 -1.87 21.73
N LEU A 264 -17.64 -1.79 20.42
CA LEU A 264 -17.84 -0.58 19.61
C LEU A 264 -19.32 -0.18 19.48
N ARG A 265 -20.25 -1.14 19.49
CA ARG A 265 -21.69 -0.83 19.50
C ARG A 265 -22.14 -0.20 20.82
N PHE A 266 -21.61 -0.63 21.96
CA PHE A 266 -21.85 0.05 23.23
C PHE A 266 -21.33 1.50 23.19
N ALA A 267 -20.11 1.67 22.68
CA ALA A 267 -19.52 3.00 22.55
C ALA A 267 -20.31 3.91 21.58
N PHE A 268 -20.80 3.37 20.47
CA PHE A 268 -21.66 4.11 19.55
C PHE A 268 -23.00 4.50 20.18
N GLY A 269 -23.61 3.61 20.96
CA GLY A 269 -24.82 3.92 21.72
C GLY A 269 -24.60 5.09 22.70
N GLU A 270 -23.47 5.11 23.40
CA GLU A 270 -23.06 6.21 24.26
C GLU A 270 -22.81 7.50 23.46
N PHE A 271 -22.11 7.42 22.33
CA PHE A 271 -21.91 8.54 21.41
C PHE A 271 -23.24 9.18 20.98
N LYS A 272 -24.23 8.38 20.61
CA LYS A 272 -25.56 8.87 20.17
C LYS A 272 -26.32 9.56 21.29
N GLN A 273 -26.16 9.12 22.53
CA GLN A 273 -26.96 9.60 23.67
C GLN A 273 -26.28 10.76 24.41
N ASN A 274 -24.96 10.67 24.61
CA ASN A 274 -24.26 11.50 25.59
C ASN A 274 -23.04 12.25 25.03
N SER A 275 -22.75 12.16 23.71
CA SER A 275 -21.61 12.89 23.15
C SER A 275 -21.79 14.41 23.21
N THR A 276 -20.69 15.12 23.37
CA THR A 276 -20.67 16.58 23.36
C THR A 276 -21.02 17.13 21.98
N ALA A 277 -21.57 18.37 21.94
CA ALA A 277 -21.81 19.04 20.67
C ALA A 277 -20.54 19.15 19.78
N LEU A 278 -19.36 19.32 20.39
CA LEU A 278 -18.09 19.35 19.69
C LEU A 278 -17.77 17.99 19.02
N SER A 279 -17.98 16.89 19.73
CA SER A 279 -17.76 15.55 19.20
C SER A 279 -18.75 15.20 18.06
N GLN A 280 -20.01 15.61 18.23
CA GLN A 280 -21.03 15.45 17.17
C GLN A 280 -20.67 16.26 15.92
N GLN A 281 -20.21 17.51 16.10
CA GLN A 281 -19.79 18.36 14.99
C GLN A 281 -18.56 17.78 14.28
N ALA A 282 -17.57 17.28 15.02
CA ALA A 282 -16.39 16.64 14.44
C ALA A 282 -16.76 15.41 13.60
N PHE A 283 -17.71 14.60 14.06
CA PHE A 283 -18.23 13.48 13.28
C PHE A 283 -19.00 13.94 12.03
N ALA A 284 -19.86 14.95 12.17
CA ALA A 284 -20.58 15.51 11.04
C ALA A 284 -19.64 16.10 9.97
N ASP A 285 -18.58 16.79 10.39
CA ASP A 285 -17.53 17.28 9.49
C ASP A 285 -16.79 16.14 8.79
N PHE A 286 -16.44 15.07 9.52
CA PHE A 286 -15.83 13.88 8.95
C PHE A 286 -16.72 13.21 7.90
N VAL A 287 -18.02 13.10 8.16
CA VAL A 287 -19.00 12.53 7.21
C VAL A 287 -19.13 13.41 5.97
N ARG A 288 -19.22 14.73 6.15
CA ARG A 288 -19.29 15.69 5.03
C ARG A 288 -18.02 15.58 4.16
N ASP A 289 -16.84 15.59 4.76
CA ASP A 289 -15.56 15.58 4.07
C ASP A 289 -15.29 14.22 3.41
N GLY A 290 -15.75 13.12 4.01
CA GLY A 290 -15.71 11.77 3.44
C GLY A 290 -16.65 11.57 2.24
N GLY A 291 -17.73 12.36 2.17
CA GLY A 291 -18.67 12.43 1.06
C GLY A 291 -19.19 11.05 0.61
N GLU A 292 -19.40 10.92 -0.69
CA GLU A 292 -19.91 9.66 -1.27
C GLU A 292 -18.99 8.46 -0.99
N SER A 293 -17.67 8.66 -0.96
CA SER A 293 -16.70 7.59 -0.70
C SER A 293 -16.93 6.94 0.67
N LEU A 294 -17.18 7.74 1.72
CA LEU A 294 -17.51 7.23 3.05
C LEU A 294 -18.87 6.53 3.06
N GLN A 295 -19.87 7.13 2.41
CA GLN A 295 -21.21 6.53 2.33
C GLN A 295 -21.18 5.16 1.64
N VAL A 296 -20.41 5.02 0.56
CA VAL A 296 -20.21 3.75 -0.14
C VAL A 296 -19.59 2.72 0.78
N GLN A 297 -18.49 3.05 1.46
CA GLN A 297 -17.80 2.13 2.37
C GLN A 297 -18.72 1.69 3.51
N ALA A 298 -19.35 2.64 4.19
CA ALA A 298 -20.24 2.35 5.30
C ALA A 298 -21.48 1.55 4.88
N THR A 299 -22.05 1.87 3.70
CA THR A 299 -23.18 1.10 3.14
C THR A 299 -22.75 -0.31 2.78
N PHE A 300 -21.57 -0.49 2.18
CA PHE A 300 -21.03 -1.78 1.84
C PHE A 300 -20.87 -2.67 3.07
N ASP A 301 -20.24 -2.14 4.13
CA ASP A 301 -19.98 -2.89 5.35
C ASP A 301 -21.29 -3.25 6.08
N ALA A 302 -22.24 -2.32 6.17
CA ALA A 302 -23.56 -2.55 6.76
C ALA A 302 -24.35 -3.60 5.97
N LEU A 303 -24.40 -3.49 4.64
CA LEU A 303 -25.10 -4.42 3.78
C LEU A 303 -24.46 -5.81 3.80
N HIS A 304 -23.12 -5.87 3.78
CA HIS A 304 -22.39 -7.13 3.87
C HIS A 304 -22.69 -7.85 5.20
N ALA A 305 -22.67 -7.14 6.33
CA ALA A 305 -23.04 -7.69 7.63
C ALA A 305 -24.50 -8.20 7.66
N HIS A 306 -25.42 -7.40 7.10
CA HIS A 306 -26.83 -7.76 6.99
C HIS A 306 -27.07 -9.03 6.17
N LEU A 307 -26.40 -9.14 5.01
CA LEU A 307 -26.54 -10.31 4.15
C LEU A 307 -25.87 -11.55 4.75
N SER A 308 -24.68 -11.39 5.36
CA SER A 308 -23.95 -12.49 6.00
C SER A 308 -24.67 -13.07 7.22
N SER A 309 -25.46 -12.26 7.92
CA SER A 309 -26.29 -12.73 9.04
C SER A 309 -27.48 -13.61 8.60
N ARG A 310 -27.87 -13.56 7.32
CA ARG A 310 -29.07 -14.23 6.78
C ARG A 310 -28.75 -15.34 5.80
N TYR A 311 -27.63 -15.23 5.11
CA TYR A 311 -27.25 -16.15 4.03
C TYR A 311 -25.81 -16.63 4.23
N ALA A 312 -25.54 -17.90 3.92
CA ALA A 312 -24.19 -18.45 3.94
C ALA A 312 -23.35 -17.92 2.75
N ALA A 313 -22.02 -17.96 2.90
CA ALA A 313 -21.04 -17.73 1.84
C ALA A 313 -21.15 -16.36 1.13
N GLN A 314 -21.42 -15.30 1.85
CA GLN A 314 -21.43 -13.92 1.34
C GLN A 314 -20.03 -13.32 1.40
N TRP A 315 -19.07 -13.82 0.58
CA TRP A 315 -17.66 -13.41 0.61
C TRP A 315 -17.42 -11.96 0.18
N GLY A 316 -18.31 -11.40 -0.66
CA GLY A 316 -18.28 -10.05 -1.15
C GLY A 316 -19.41 -9.80 -2.14
N TRP A 317 -19.48 -8.61 -2.74
CA TRP A 317 -20.65 -8.18 -3.53
C TRP A 317 -20.95 -9.04 -4.76
N ASP A 318 -19.97 -9.68 -5.35
CA ASP A 318 -20.14 -10.56 -6.50
C ASP A 318 -20.87 -11.88 -6.17
N PHE A 319 -20.92 -12.25 -4.88
CA PHE A 319 -21.70 -13.37 -4.35
C PHE A 319 -23.12 -12.97 -3.92
N TRP A 320 -23.44 -11.67 -3.83
CA TRP A 320 -24.75 -11.19 -3.41
C TRP A 320 -25.81 -11.43 -4.51
N ALA A 321 -27.08 -11.37 -4.12
CA ALA A 321 -28.17 -11.39 -5.09
C ALA A 321 -28.07 -10.17 -6.05
N PRO A 322 -28.45 -10.31 -7.34
CA PRO A 322 -28.20 -9.30 -8.37
C PRO A 322 -28.62 -7.88 -8.01
N GLN A 323 -29.74 -7.71 -7.29
CA GLN A 323 -30.27 -6.40 -6.90
C GLN A 323 -29.38 -5.65 -5.90
N PHE A 324 -28.45 -6.35 -5.21
CA PHE A 324 -27.49 -5.75 -4.27
C PHE A 324 -26.11 -5.50 -4.89
N ARG A 325 -25.89 -5.95 -6.13
CA ARG A 325 -24.55 -5.85 -6.77
C ARG A 325 -24.22 -4.48 -7.32
N ASP A 326 -25.07 -3.49 -7.14
CA ASP A 326 -24.86 -2.12 -7.60
C ASP A 326 -25.25 -1.12 -6.50
N TYR A 327 -24.30 -0.27 -6.11
CA TYR A 327 -24.53 0.78 -5.12
C TYR A 327 -25.69 1.71 -5.49
N HIS A 328 -25.86 1.98 -6.78
CA HIS A 328 -26.91 2.88 -7.29
C HIS A 328 -28.26 2.19 -7.57
N SER A 329 -28.38 0.89 -7.27
CA SER A 329 -29.65 0.19 -7.44
C SER A 329 -30.73 0.70 -6.48
N GLU A 330 -31.99 0.59 -6.91
CA GLU A 330 -33.14 0.96 -6.07
C GLU A 330 -33.20 0.16 -4.76
N THR A 331 -32.86 -1.13 -4.80
CA THR A 331 -32.80 -2.00 -3.62
C THR A 331 -31.79 -1.52 -2.60
N VAL A 332 -30.61 -1.08 -3.05
CA VAL A 332 -29.59 -0.52 -2.17
C VAL A 332 -30.00 0.87 -1.65
N ALA A 333 -30.68 1.68 -2.46
CA ALA A 333 -31.26 2.94 -2.01
C ALA A 333 -32.30 2.73 -0.90
N GLN A 334 -33.18 1.74 -1.06
CA GLN A 334 -34.15 1.35 -0.01
C GLN A 334 -33.43 0.84 1.25
N PHE A 335 -32.37 0.04 1.11
CA PHE A 335 -31.57 -0.40 2.24
C PHE A 335 -30.95 0.78 2.98
N ARG A 336 -30.38 1.77 2.28
CA ARG A 336 -29.82 2.98 2.92
C ARG A 336 -30.85 3.75 3.72
N HIS A 337 -32.09 3.83 3.20
CA HIS A 337 -33.17 4.48 3.92
C HIS A 337 -33.61 3.71 5.17
N GLN A 338 -33.72 2.39 5.05
CA GLN A 338 -34.24 1.54 6.12
C GLN A 338 -33.19 1.29 7.23
N TYR A 339 -31.92 1.21 6.90
CA TYR A 339 -30.82 0.84 7.81
C TYR A 339 -29.83 2.00 8.02
N GLY A 340 -30.31 3.23 8.00
CA GLY A 340 -29.47 4.43 8.13
C GLY A 340 -28.61 4.45 9.39
N GLU A 341 -29.14 4.01 10.53
CA GLU A 341 -28.38 3.93 11.79
C GLU A 341 -27.24 2.91 11.73
N GLU A 342 -27.45 1.77 11.07
CA GLU A 342 -26.41 0.77 10.88
C GLU A 342 -25.28 1.31 9.97
N ILE A 343 -25.63 2.04 8.93
CA ILE A 343 -24.66 2.72 8.06
C ILE A 343 -23.90 3.81 8.82
N GLU A 344 -24.60 4.59 9.65
CA GLU A 344 -23.99 5.60 10.51
C GLU A 344 -22.99 4.97 11.50
N PHE A 345 -23.29 3.78 12.04
CA PHE A 345 -22.36 3.03 12.87
C PHE A 345 -21.05 2.72 12.13
N TYR A 346 -21.11 2.18 10.91
CA TYR A 346 -19.88 1.89 10.13
C TYR A 346 -19.15 3.16 9.73
N ALA A 347 -19.84 4.26 9.45
CA ALA A 347 -19.20 5.56 9.23
C ALA A 347 -18.50 6.06 10.50
N TRP A 348 -19.12 5.88 11.67
CA TRP A 348 -18.53 6.24 12.96
C TRP A 348 -17.31 5.39 13.31
N LEU A 349 -17.27 4.12 12.91
CA LEU A 349 -16.07 3.29 13.04
C LEU A 349 -14.89 3.88 12.26
N GLN A 350 -15.11 4.36 11.04
CA GLN A 350 -14.07 5.03 10.26
C GLN A 350 -13.60 6.33 10.92
N PHE A 351 -14.52 7.09 11.50
CA PHE A 351 -14.18 8.28 12.30
C PHE A 351 -13.30 7.93 13.52
N CYS A 352 -13.64 6.88 14.26
CA CYS A 352 -12.83 6.43 15.39
C CYS A 352 -11.44 5.97 14.97
N ALA A 353 -11.33 5.20 13.87
CA ALA A 353 -10.06 4.73 13.34
C ALA A 353 -9.19 5.91 12.88
N ASP A 354 -9.74 6.86 12.14
CA ASP A 354 -9.05 8.06 11.68
C ASP A 354 -8.55 8.91 12.85
N ARG A 355 -9.37 9.12 13.88
CA ARG A 355 -9.01 9.86 15.09
C ARG A 355 -7.83 9.21 15.81
N GLN A 356 -7.86 7.90 16.03
CA GLN A 356 -6.78 7.19 16.72
C GLN A 356 -5.48 7.15 15.91
N LEU A 357 -5.57 7.04 14.58
CA LEU A 357 -4.40 7.15 13.71
C LEU A 357 -3.80 8.56 13.73
N ALA A 358 -4.65 9.61 13.76
CA ALA A 358 -4.21 10.99 13.91
C ALA A 358 -3.48 11.23 15.25
N GLU A 359 -3.94 10.58 16.33
CA GLU A 359 -3.26 10.64 17.63
C GLU A 359 -1.88 9.97 17.60
N CYS A 360 -1.71 8.87 16.84
CA CYS A 360 -0.41 8.24 16.63
C CYS A 360 0.54 9.17 15.84
N ASP A 361 0.05 9.83 14.80
CA ASP A 361 0.82 10.82 14.03
C ASP A 361 1.23 12.02 14.90
N ALA A 362 0.30 12.55 15.70
CA ALA A 362 0.60 13.62 16.65
C ALA A 362 1.66 13.22 17.68
N LEU A 363 1.63 11.96 18.13
CA LEU A 363 2.64 11.41 19.04
C LEU A 363 4.03 11.37 18.39
N CYS A 364 4.14 10.95 17.13
CA CYS A 364 5.41 10.96 16.37
C CYS A 364 5.99 12.39 16.33
N LYS A 365 5.17 13.39 16.08
CA LYS A 365 5.57 14.81 16.05
C LYS A 365 5.99 15.32 17.41
N ALA A 366 5.26 14.95 18.47
CA ALA A 366 5.61 15.31 19.84
C ALA A 366 6.95 14.69 20.28
N GLN A 367 7.27 13.51 19.79
CA GLN A 367 8.55 12.81 20.01
C GLN A 367 9.68 13.27 19.07
N GLN A 368 9.42 14.25 18.20
CA GLN A 368 10.38 14.81 17.24
C GLN A 368 10.99 13.76 16.30
N MET A 369 10.22 12.74 15.91
CA MET A 369 10.64 11.80 14.89
C MET A 369 10.78 12.53 13.55
N THR A 370 11.90 12.37 12.86
CA THR A 370 12.21 13.10 11.62
C THR A 370 11.23 12.80 10.50
N ILE A 371 10.76 11.56 10.42
CA ILE A 371 9.76 11.10 9.44
C ILE A 371 8.43 10.83 10.15
N GLY A 372 8.44 10.07 11.26
CA GLY A 372 7.20 9.71 11.96
C GLY A 372 6.52 8.47 11.38
N MET A 373 5.23 8.59 11.03
CA MET A 373 4.44 7.47 10.50
C MET A 373 4.81 7.16 9.07
N TYR A 374 5.18 5.89 8.83
CA TYR A 374 5.43 5.35 7.49
C TYR A 374 4.32 4.32 7.16
N ARG A 375 3.46 4.67 6.21
CA ARG A 375 2.36 3.79 5.76
C ARG A 375 2.73 3.05 4.48
N ASP A 376 1.98 1.99 4.20
CA ASP A 376 2.14 1.15 3.01
C ASP A 376 0.85 1.14 2.17
N LEU A 377 0.98 1.44 0.88
CA LEU A 377 -0.10 1.45 -0.08
C LEU A 377 -0.08 0.16 -0.92
N ALA A 378 -1.07 -0.71 -0.72
CA ALA A 378 -1.24 -1.93 -1.49
C ALA A 378 -1.44 -1.63 -2.99
N VAL A 379 -0.95 -2.53 -3.86
CA VAL A 379 -0.96 -2.33 -5.32
C VAL A 379 -2.36 -2.25 -5.92
N GLY A 380 -3.35 -2.89 -5.30
CA GLY A 380 -4.72 -2.93 -5.81
C GLY A 380 -5.77 -3.24 -4.74
N VAL A 381 -7.00 -3.45 -5.18
CA VAL A 381 -8.13 -3.89 -4.36
C VAL A 381 -8.65 -5.22 -4.87
N THR A 382 -9.29 -5.99 -3.98
CA THR A 382 -9.97 -7.23 -4.39
C THR A 382 -11.19 -6.94 -5.26
N GLY A 383 -11.49 -7.87 -6.17
CA GLY A 383 -12.65 -7.74 -7.08
C GLY A 383 -14.00 -7.73 -6.39
N SER A 384 -14.08 -8.18 -5.14
CA SER A 384 -15.32 -8.32 -4.35
C SER A 384 -15.49 -7.20 -3.31
N GLY A 385 -14.64 -6.16 -3.32
CA GLY A 385 -14.62 -5.08 -2.34
C GLY A 385 -15.52 -3.89 -2.65
N SER A 386 -15.56 -2.92 -1.73
CA SER A 386 -16.43 -1.74 -1.83
C SER A 386 -16.04 -0.82 -3.00
N GLU A 387 -14.75 -0.64 -3.30
CA GLU A 387 -14.32 0.20 -4.42
C GLU A 387 -14.79 -0.36 -5.77
N THR A 388 -14.69 -1.68 -5.97
CA THR A 388 -15.14 -2.33 -7.20
C THR A 388 -16.66 -2.46 -7.30
N TRP A 389 -17.36 -2.50 -6.16
CA TRP A 389 -18.82 -2.49 -6.10
C TRP A 389 -19.41 -1.17 -6.60
N ASN A 390 -18.81 -0.07 -6.21
CA ASN A 390 -19.26 1.28 -6.59
C ASN A 390 -18.84 1.67 -8.00
N ASP A 391 -17.63 1.33 -8.43
CA ASP A 391 -17.03 1.88 -9.66
C ASP A 391 -16.55 0.81 -10.62
N LYS A 392 -17.53 0.11 -11.25
CA LYS A 392 -17.26 -0.95 -12.23
C LYS A 392 -16.69 -0.44 -13.55
N GLU A 393 -16.80 0.86 -13.83
CA GLU A 393 -16.20 1.47 -15.01
C GLU A 393 -14.69 1.63 -14.84
N LEU A 394 -14.26 2.04 -13.66
CA LEU A 394 -12.84 2.22 -13.33
C LEU A 394 -12.10 0.89 -13.22
N TYR A 395 -12.74 -0.14 -12.66
CA TYR A 395 -12.10 -1.42 -12.36
C TYR A 395 -12.42 -2.48 -13.42
N CYS A 396 -11.35 -3.06 -14.01
CA CYS A 396 -11.47 -4.11 -15.04
C CYS A 396 -11.74 -5.49 -14.40
N LEU A 397 -12.99 -5.74 -14.04
CA LEU A 397 -13.44 -6.96 -13.32
C LEU A 397 -13.18 -8.28 -14.06
N ARG A 398 -12.89 -8.24 -15.37
CA ARG A 398 -12.56 -9.40 -16.20
C ARG A 398 -11.08 -9.70 -16.29
N ALA A 399 -10.24 -8.99 -15.49
CA ALA A 399 -8.82 -9.24 -15.36
C ALA A 399 -8.41 -9.20 -13.89
N SER A 400 -7.30 -9.84 -13.56
CA SER A 400 -6.62 -9.71 -12.27
C SER A 400 -5.17 -9.28 -12.47
N VAL A 401 -4.58 -8.72 -11.41
CA VAL A 401 -3.17 -8.33 -11.35
C VAL A 401 -2.33 -9.48 -10.80
N GLY A 402 -1.11 -9.61 -11.29
CA GLY A 402 -0.15 -10.59 -10.82
C GLY A 402 1.26 -10.32 -11.32
N ALA A 403 2.05 -11.39 -11.41
CA ALA A 403 3.40 -11.38 -11.96
C ALA A 403 3.61 -12.54 -12.93
N PRO A 404 4.42 -12.36 -14.00
CA PRO A 404 4.81 -13.46 -14.87
C PRO A 404 5.68 -14.47 -14.14
N PRO A 405 5.84 -15.70 -14.67
CA PRO A 405 6.78 -16.67 -14.13
C PRO A 405 8.21 -16.13 -14.00
N ASP A 406 8.80 -16.37 -12.85
CA ASP A 406 10.19 -16.06 -12.53
C ASP A 406 10.82 -17.20 -11.70
N ILE A 407 12.08 -17.03 -11.25
CA ILE A 407 12.78 -18.08 -10.49
C ILE A 407 12.20 -18.30 -9.10
N LEU A 408 11.59 -17.26 -8.48
CA LEU A 408 10.96 -17.34 -7.17
C LEU A 408 9.49 -17.81 -7.25
N GLY A 409 8.83 -17.54 -8.37
CA GLY A 409 7.46 -17.93 -8.69
C GLY A 409 7.36 -18.62 -10.06
N PRO A 410 7.85 -19.88 -10.23
CA PRO A 410 7.97 -20.53 -11.53
C PRO A 410 6.66 -20.71 -12.29
N GLN A 411 5.53 -20.61 -11.61
CA GLN A 411 4.19 -20.69 -12.22
C GLN A 411 3.58 -19.31 -12.50
N GLY A 412 4.29 -18.23 -12.15
CA GLY A 412 3.73 -16.88 -12.05
C GLY A 412 2.86 -16.73 -10.82
N GLN A 413 2.37 -15.52 -10.59
CA GLN A 413 1.53 -15.20 -9.43
C GLN A 413 0.25 -14.50 -9.89
N ASN A 414 -0.88 -14.88 -9.32
CA ASN A 414 -2.12 -14.14 -9.40
C ASN A 414 -2.45 -13.60 -8.01
N TRP A 415 -2.41 -12.27 -7.86
CA TRP A 415 -2.65 -11.63 -6.56
C TRP A 415 -4.14 -11.44 -6.25
N GLY A 416 -5.04 -11.79 -7.19
CA GLY A 416 -6.49 -11.68 -7.00
C GLY A 416 -7.01 -10.24 -6.96
N LEU A 417 -6.19 -9.27 -7.35
CA LEU A 417 -6.50 -7.85 -7.32
C LEU A 417 -7.03 -7.39 -8.68
N THR A 418 -7.95 -6.44 -8.67
CA THR A 418 -8.56 -5.91 -9.89
C THR A 418 -7.82 -4.66 -10.35
N PRO A 419 -7.33 -4.62 -11.61
CA PRO A 419 -6.62 -3.46 -12.11
C PRO A 419 -7.55 -2.29 -12.45
N MET A 420 -7.06 -1.07 -12.22
CA MET A 420 -7.73 0.15 -12.72
C MET A 420 -7.51 0.30 -14.23
N ASN A 421 -8.55 0.73 -14.94
CA ASN A 421 -8.50 1.04 -16.36
C ASN A 421 -7.71 2.35 -16.59
N PRO A 422 -6.53 2.33 -17.24
CA PRO A 422 -5.73 3.53 -17.46
C PRO A 422 -6.41 4.58 -18.34
N HIS A 423 -7.33 4.16 -19.21
CA HIS A 423 -8.08 5.08 -20.08
C HIS A 423 -9.16 5.82 -19.30
N VAL A 424 -9.88 5.13 -18.42
CA VAL A 424 -10.88 5.75 -17.51
C VAL A 424 -10.20 6.68 -16.53
N LEU A 425 -9.06 6.29 -15.95
CA LEU A 425 -8.25 7.18 -15.12
C LEU A 425 -7.94 8.51 -15.85
N LYS A 426 -7.46 8.42 -17.09
CA LYS A 426 -7.14 9.60 -17.90
C LYS A 426 -8.38 10.42 -18.26
N GLN A 427 -9.49 9.76 -18.61
CA GLN A 427 -10.75 10.42 -18.94
C GLN A 427 -11.32 11.21 -17.76
N ARG A 428 -11.12 10.71 -16.53
CA ARG A 428 -11.50 11.36 -15.26
C ARG A 428 -10.40 12.27 -14.70
N ALA A 429 -9.47 12.72 -15.57
CA ALA A 429 -8.35 13.60 -15.20
C ALA A 429 -7.57 13.09 -13.97
N TYR A 430 -7.43 11.78 -13.84
CA TYR A 430 -6.76 11.08 -12.73
C TYR A 430 -7.36 11.28 -11.33
N GLN A 431 -8.57 11.83 -11.23
CA GLN A 431 -9.18 12.10 -9.92
C GLN A 431 -9.21 10.87 -9.00
N PRO A 432 -9.54 9.62 -9.47
CA PRO A 432 -9.49 8.44 -8.59
C PRO A 432 -8.10 8.14 -8.02
N PHE A 433 -7.03 8.40 -8.78
CA PHE A 433 -5.66 8.24 -8.30
C PHE A 433 -5.27 9.35 -7.31
N ILE A 434 -5.67 10.60 -7.58
CA ILE A 434 -5.45 11.74 -6.68
C ILE A 434 -6.12 11.47 -5.33
N ASP A 435 -7.38 11.03 -5.32
CA ASP A 435 -8.13 10.73 -4.11
C ASP A 435 -7.49 9.57 -3.32
N LEU A 436 -7.00 8.54 -4.03
CA LEU A 436 -6.29 7.42 -3.43
C LEU A 436 -5.01 7.89 -2.70
N ILE A 437 -4.20 8.70 -3.38
CA ILE A 437 -2.93 9.20 -2.82
C ILE A 437 -3.20 10.11 -1.62
N ARG A 438 -4.16 11.03 -1.70
CA ARG A 438 -4.56 11.91 -0.59
C ARG A 438 -5.02 11.13 0.64
N ALA A 439 -5.86 10.11 0.45
CA ALA A 439 -6.34 9.27 1.56
C ALA A 439 -5.20 8.53 2.27
N ASN A 440 -4.14 8.16 1.53
CA ASN A 440 -3.00 7.44 2.10
C ASN A 440 -1.90 8.35 2.65
N MET A 441 -1.83 9.60 2.22
CA MET A 441 -0.93 10.60 2.80
C MET A 441 -1.50 11.31 4.03
N LYS A 442 -2.78 11.11 4.34
CA LYS A 442 -3.38 11.60 5.58
C LYS A 442 -2.78 10.85 6.78
N HIS A 443 -2.32 11.58 7.80
CA HIS A 443 -1.62 11.02 8.97
C HIS A 443 -0.44 10.11 8.58
N CYS A 444 0.40 10.60 7.65
CA CYS A 444 1.48 9.82 7.06
C CYS A 444 2.60 10.73 6.58
N ASP A 445 3.80 10.54 7.08
CA ASP A 445 4.97 11.35 6.73
C ASP A 445 5.91 10.63 5.74
N ALA A 446 5.74 9.31 5.58
CA ALA A 446 6.35 8.53 4.51
C ALA A 446 5.37 7.48 3.96
N LEU A 447 5.26 7.35 2.65
CA LEU A 447 4.39 6.40 1.97
C LEU A 447 5.22 5.45 1.11
N ARG A 448 5.18 4.15 1.44
CA ARG A 448 5.65 3.09 0.56
C ARG A 448 4.56 2.78 -0.47
N ILE A 449 4.95 2.72 -1.71
CA ILE A 449 4.08 2.26 -2.80
C ILE A 449 4.51 0.84 -3.15
N ASP A 450 3.64 -0.10 -2.83
CA ASP A 450 3.83 -1.50 -3.16
C ASP A 450 3.86 -1.70 -4.67
N HIS A 451 4.84 -2.48 -5.16
CA HIS A 451 5.07 -2.73 -6.58
C HIS A 451 5.01 -1.44 -7.43
N ILE A 452 5.93 -0.50 -7.18
CA ILE A 452 5.90 0.85 -7.82
C ILE A 452 5.94 0.79 -9.35
N MET A 453 6.39 -0.33 -9.94
CA MET A 453 6.32 -0.57 -11.37
C MET A 453 4.89 -0.50 -11.92
N SER A 454 3.89 -0.61 -11.03
CA SER A 454 2.46 -0.42 -11.34
C SER A 454 2.16 0.94 -11.98
N LEU A 455 2.95 1.98 -11.70
CA LEU A 455 2.84 3.29 -12.34
C LEU A 455 3.24 3.27 -13.82
N LEU A 456 4.07 2.31 -14.24
CA LEU A 456 4.53 2.12 -15.62
C LEU A 456 3.75 1.04 -16.34
N ARG A 457 3.59 -0.12 -15.70
CA ARG A 457 2.92 -1.28 -16.27
C ARG A 457 2.52 -2.27 -15.17
N LEU A 458 1.41 -2.99 -15.40
CA LEU A 458 0.97 -4.12 -14.58
C LEU A 458 0.82 -5.37 -15.43
N TRP A 459 1.11 -6.53 -14.83
CA TRP A 459 0.82 -7.83 -15.41
C TRP A 459 -0.67 -8.13 -15.20
N TRP A 460 -1.41 -8.18 -16.31
CA TRP A 460 -2.84 -8.49 -16.29
C TRP A 460 -3.07 -9.93 -16.77
N ILE A 461 -3.86 -10.65 -16.01
CA ILE A 461 -4.26 -12.04 -16.26
C ILE A 461 -5.77 -12.02 -16.55
N PRO A 462 -6.24 -12.56 -17.69
CA PRO A 462 -7.68 -12.72 -17.90
C PRO A 462 -8.32 -13.51 -16.77
N LYS A 463 -9.53 -13.13 -16.33
CA LYS A 463 -10.21 -13.79 -15.20
C LYS A 463 -10.38 -15.29 -15.46
N GLY A 464 -9.93 -16.10 -14.51
CA GLY A 464 -10.00 -17.57 -14.59
C GLY A 464 -8.86 -18.23 -15.35
N ASP A 465 -7.91 -17.46 -15.89
CA ASP A 465 -6.73 -18.00 -16.57
C ASP A 465 -5.56 -18.25 -15.59
N CYS A 466 -4.59 -19.01 -16.03
CA CYS A 466 -3.41 -19.31 -15.24
C CYS A 466 -2.48 -18.07 -15.15
N PRO A 467 -1.73 -17.88 -14.06
CA PRO A 467 -0.88 -16.68 -13.86
C PRO A 467 0.14 -16.45 -14.97
N ALA A 468 0.65 -17.50 -15.60
CA ALA A 468 1.58 -17.41 -16.73
C ALA A 468 0.92 -16.86 -18.01
N ASN A 469 -0.40 -16.93 -18.11
CA ASN A 469 -1.19 -16.48 -19.25
C ASN A 469 -1.64 -15.03 -19.09
N GLY A 470 -0.68 -14.11 -19.12
CA GLY A 470 -0.95 -12.68 -18.99
C GLY A 470 -0.22 -11.85 -20.04
N ALA A 471 -0.41 -10.55 -19.94
CA ALA A 471 0.37 -9.55 -20.65
C ALA A 471 0.50 -8.28 -19.82
N TYR A 472 1.61 -7.54 -20.01
CA TYR A 472 1.73 -6.22 -19.42
C TYR A 472 0.82 -5.22 -20.11
N VAL A 473 0.12 -4.42 -19.30
CA VAL A 473 -0.65 -3.26 -19.72
C VAL A 473 0.04 -2.00 -19.21
N ARG A 474 0.29 -1.04 -20.10
CA ARG A 474 0.97 0.23 -19.79
C ARG A 474 0.05 1.19 -19.05
N TYR A 475 0.65 1.96 -18.15
CA TYR A 475 0.05 3.08 -17.45
C TYR A 475 0.77 4.38 -17.80
N PRO A 476 0.14 5.55 -17.62
CA PRO A 476 0.72 6.85 -17.95
C PRO A 476 1.71 7.32 -16.86
N VAL A 477 2.84 6.65 -16.77
CA VAL A 477 3.83 6.76 -15.68
C VAL A 477 4.25 8.21 -15.40
N ASP A 478 4.48 9.02 -16.42
CA ASP A 478 4.94 10.40 -16.22
C ASP A 478 3.84 11.27 -15.58
N ASP A 479 2.57 11.06 -15.99
CA ASP A 479 1.43 11.76 -15.41
C ASP A 479 1.22 11.34 -13.95
N LEU A 480 1.33 10.02 -13.63
CA LEU A 480 1.15 9.49 -12.28
C LEU A 480 2.28 9.91 -11.33
N ILE A 481 3.52 9.93 -11.80
CA ILE A 481 4.67 10.42 -11.01
C ILE A 481 4.53 11.93 -10.74
N ALA A 482 4.07 12.72 -11.69
CA ALA A 482 3.85 14.15 -11.50
C ALA A 482 2.78 14.43 -10.43
N ILE A 483 1.67 13.69 -10.47
CA ILE A 483 0.62 13.77 -9.44
C ILE A 483 1.18 13.35 -8.06
N LEU A 484 1.93 12.26 -8.02
CA LEU A 484 2.56 11.77 -6.79
C LEU A 484 3.52 12.82 -6.21
N ALA A 485 4.31 13.48 -7.06
CA ALA A 485 5.19 14.57 -6.64
C ALA A 485 4.42 15.78 -6.08
N LEU A 486 3.31 16.16 -6.73
CA LEU A 486 2.47 17.26 -6.28
C LEU A 486 1.85 16.96 -4.90
N GLU A 487 1.23 15.79 -4.73
CA GLU A 487 0.60 15.43 -3.46
C GLU A 487 1.65 15.19 -2.36
N SER A 488 2.82 14.62 -2.70
CA SER A 488 3.95 14.47 -1.78
C SER A 488 4.42 15.81 -1.19
N GLN A 489 4.55 16.84 -2.03
CA GLN A 489 4.92 18.19 -1.59
C GLN A 489 3.82 18.82 -0.70
N ARG A 490 2.55 18.65 -1.07
CA ARG A 490 1.40 19.19 -0.34
C ARG A 490 1.27 18.61 1.07
N HIS A 491 1.49 17.30 1.17
CA HIS A 491 1.37 16.57 2.44
C HIS A 491 2.70 16.46 3.19
N ARG A 492 3.82 16.95 2.61
CA ARG A 492 5.18 16.79 3.14
C ARG A 492 5.49 15.31 3.42
N CYS A 493 5.07 14.43 2.51
CA CYS A 493 5.17 12.98 2.64
C CYS A 493 6.28 12.45 1.74
N LEU A 494 7.29 11.78 2.33
CA LEU A 494 8.38 11.12 1.63
C LEU A 494 7.85 9.89 0.87
N ILE A 495 8.32 9.67 -0.35
CA ILE A 495 7.88 8.54 -1.16
C ILE A 495 8.97 7.48 -1.26
N ILE A 496 8.61 6.24 -0.93
CA ILE A 496 9.44 5.05 -1.10
C ILE A 496 8.76 4.13 -2.10
N GLY A 497 9.45 3.76 -3.17
CA GLY A 497 8.93 2.83 -4.17
C GLY A 497 9.51 1.44 -3.94
N GLU A 498 8.65 0.45 -3.76
CA GLU A 498 9.09 -0.94 -3.78
C GLU A 498 9.39 -1.34 -5.24
N ASP A 499 10.67 -1.43 -5.57
CA ASP A 499 11.21 -1.71 -6.90
C ASP A 499 11.97 -3.05 -6.92
N LEU A 500 11.37 -4.10 -6.34
CA LEU A 500 11.92 -5.46 -6.34
C LEU A 500 11.46 -6.26 -7.57
N GLY A 501 12.18 -7.34 -7.89
CA GLY A 501 11.88 -8.24 -9.00
C GLY A 501 12.41 -7.73 -10.35
N THR A 502 11.68 -7.99 -11.44
CA THR A 502 12.09 -7.61 -12.81
C THR A 502 11.79 -6.13 -13.08
N VAL A 503 12.75 -5.27 -12.75
CA VAL A 503 12.60 -3.81 -12.83
C VAL A 503 13.09 -3.28 -14.18
N PRO A 504 12.22 -2.63 -15.00
CA PRO A 504 12.64 -1.98 -16.23
C PRO A 504 13.59 -0.81 -15.97
N LYS A 505 14.67 -0.68 -16.75
CA LYS A 505 15.62 0.43 -16.61
C LYS A 505 14.98 1.81 -16.70
N GLU A 506 13.91 1.92 -17.49
CA GLU A 506 13.14 3.15 -17.66
C GLU A 506 12.58 3.68 -16.34
N ILE A 507 11.94 2.82 -15.52
CA ILE A 507 11.33 3.26 -14.27
C ILE A 507 12.38 3.69 -13.25
N VAL A 508 13.52 3.01 -13.17
CA VAL A 508 14.61 3.35 -12.23
C VAL A 508 15.06 4.81 -12.38
N SER A 509 15.30 5.25 -13.63
CA SER A 509 15.72 6.63 -13.87
C SER A 509 14.60 7.64 -13.57
N LYS A 510 13.33 7.31 -13.89
CA LYS A 510 12.19 8.17 -13.57
C LYS A 510 11.99 8.34 -12.06
N LEU A 511 12.05 7.26 -11.29
CA LEU A 511 11.94 7.29 -9.83
C LEU A 511 13.07 8.11 -9.20
N LYS A 512 14.31 7.87 -9.64
CA LYS A 512 15.48 8.61 -9.15
C LYS A 512 15.34 10.11 -9.40
N ASN A 513 14.93 10.52 -10.60
CA ASN A 513 14.76 11.92 -10.96
C ASN A 513 13.62 12.57 -10.17
N ALA A 514 12.55 11.84 -9.91
CA ALA A 514 11.41 12.29 -9.11
C ALA A 514 11.70 12.33 -7.59
N GLY A 515 12.88 11.92 -7.13
CA GLY A 515 13.23 11.91 -5.71
C GLY A 515 12.56 10.77 -4.92
N ILE A 516 12.06 9.75 -5.58
CA ILE A 516 11.45 8.57 -4.94
C ILE A 516 12.56 7.62 -4.50
N LEU A 517 12.54 7.17 -3.24
CA LEU A 517 13.53 6.26 -2.71
C LEU A 517 13.29 4.85 -3.27
N SER A 518 14.37 4.19 -3.69
CA SER A 518 14.39 2.77 -4.06
C SER A 518 14.31 1.87 -2.82
N TYR A 519 13.87 0.63 -2.96
CA TYR A 519 13.80 -0.35 -1.87
C TYR A 519 14.88 -1.42 -2.03
N LYS A 520 15.74 -1.60 -1.03
CA LYS A 520 16.88 -2.52 -1.08
C LYS A 520 16.79 -3.58 0.03
N ILE A 521 16.85 -4.83 -0.36
CA ILE A 521 16.88 -5.97 0.54
C ILE A 521 18.30 -6.51 0.61
N PHE A 522 18.90 -6.52 1.78
CA PHE A 522 20.28 -6.95 1.98
C PHE A 522 20.56 -8.32 1.36
N TYR A 523 19.66 -9.27 1.45
CA TYR A 523 19.82 -10.62 0.91
C TYR A 523 19.93 -10.68 -0.62
N PHE A 524 19.55 -9.63 -1.35
CA PHE A 524 19.54 -9.59 -2.81
C PHE A 524 20.61 -8.66 -3.40
N GLU A 525 21.35 -7.95 -2.56
CA GLU A 525 22.30 -6.95 -3.01
C GLU A 525 23.70 -7.57 -3.21
N PHE A 526 23.99 -7.98 -4.43
CA PHE A 526 25.29 -8.45 -4.89
C PHE A 526 25.89 -7.46 -5.90
N ASP A 527 27.23 -7.41 -5.95
CA ASP A 527 27.96 -6.59 -6.92
C ASP A 527 28.08 -7.28 -8.29
N GLN A 528 28.75 -6.63 -9.25
CA GLN A 528 28.94 -7.17 -10.60
C GLN A 528 29.82 -8.44 -10.63
N GLN A 529 30.63 -8.65 -9.60
CA GLN A 529 31.46 -9.85 -9.40
C GLN A 529 30.69 -10.95 -8.66
N GLY A 530 29.43 -10.70 -8.32
CA GLY A 530 28.57 -11.63 -7.59
C GLY A 530 28.92 -11.76 -6.10
N GLN A 531 29.70 -10.83 -5.53
CA GLN A 531 30.00 -10.77 -4.10
C GLN A 531 28.92 -9.97 -3.36
N SER A 532 28.71 -10.25 -2.07
CA SER A 532 27.82 -9.42 -1.25
C SER A 532 28.28 -7.97 -1.31
N ARG A 533 27.37 -7.06 -1.67
CA ARG A 533 27.68 -5.66 -1.92
C ARG A 533 28.25 -4.98 -0.67
N HIS A 534 29.30 -4.18 -0.84
CA HIS A 534 29.79 -3.33 0.24
C HIS A 534 28.71 -2.35 0.69
N LEU A 535 28.52 -2.17 2.01
CA LEU A 535 27.48 -1.28 2.56
C LEU A 535 27.61 0.15 2.05
N GLN A 536 28.84 0.62 1.82
CA GLN A 536 29.13 1.97 1.30
C GLN A 536 28.83 2.13 -0.21
N ALA A 537 28.57 1.01 -0.93
CA ALA A 537 28.20 1.03 -2.35
C ALA A 537 26.68 1.02 -2.58
N TYR A 538 25.89 0.99 -1.52
CA TYR A 538 24.42 1.14 -1.64
C TYR A 538 24.05 2.57 -2.05
N PRO A 539 23.00 2.75 -2.88
CA PRO A 539 22.58 4.10 -3.25
C PRO A 539 22.04 4.85 -2.02
N TYR A 540 22.40 6.13 -1.91
CA TYR A 540 21.88 6.97 -0.83
C TYR A 540 20.35 7.13 -0.93
N GLN A 541 19.80 7.40 -2.13
CA GLN A 541 18.37 7.54 -2.36
C GLN A 541 17.68 6.18 -2.30
N ALA A 542 17.73 5.53 -1.16
CA ALA A 542 17.16 4.22 -0.92
C ALA A 542 16.74 4.03 0.54
N MET A 543 15.80 3.11 0.70
CA MET A 543 15.43 2.45 1.94
C MET A 543 16.04 1.05 1.93
N THR A 544 16.82 0.70 2.94
CA THR A 544 17.42 -0.65 3.06
C THR A 544 16.88 -1.37 4.28
N THR A 545 16.58 -2.65 4.11
CA THR A 545 16.20 -3.58 5.17
C THR A 545 16.88 -4.93 4.98
N LEU A 546 16.88 -5.78 6.02
CA LEU A 546 17.36 -7.16 5.89
C LEU A 546 16.30 -8.05 5.24
N SER A 547 15.07 -7.94 5.68
CA SER A 547 13.93 -8.77 5.28
C SER A 547 12.66 -7.94 5.15
N THR A 548 11.60 -8.56 4.64
CA THR A 548 10.24 -8.01 4.55
C THR A 548 9.22 -9.05 5.01
N HIS A 549 7.95 -8.67 5.06
CA HIS A 549 6.84 -9.59 5.33
C HIS A 549 6.70 -10.75 4.34
N ASP A 550 7.26 -10.64 3.12
CA ASP A 550 7.23 -11.67 2.07
C ASP A 550 8.49 -12.55 2.05
N LEU A 551 9.43 -12.28 2.93
CA LEU A 551 10.70 -12.98 3.02
C LEU A 551 10.86 -13.65 4.38
N PRO A 552 11.72 -14.67 4.47
CA PRO A 552 12.02 -15.27 5.76
C PRO A 552 12.69 -14.26 6.69
N THR A 553 12.46 -14.40 8.00
CA THR A 553 13.25 -13.75 9.04
C THR A 553 14.73 -14.11 8.91
N ILE A 554 15.63 -13.43 9.61
CA ILE A 554 17.06 -13.78 9.60
C ILE A 554 17.24 -15.26 9.98
N ASN A 555 16.58 -15.70 11.03
CA ASN A 555 16.65 -17.09 11.48
C ASN A 555 16.09 -18.07 10.43
N GLY A 556 14.94 -17.77 9.85
CA GLY A 556 14.33 -18.55 8.78
C GLY A 556 15.20 -18.60 7.50
N TYR A 557 15.79 -17.48 7.10
CA TYR A 557 16.69 -17.36 5.95
C TYR A 557 17.93 -18.23 6.12
N TRP A 558 18.55 -18.13 7.31
CA TRP A 558 19.82 -18.83 7.57
C TRP A 558 19.65 -20.34 7.60
N ARG A 559 18.51 -20.82 8.10
CA ARG A 559 18.16 -22.26 8.17
C ARG A 559 17.52 -22.78 6.89
N GLY A 560 17.16 -21.93 5.94
CA GLY A 560 16.39 -22.33 4.75
C GLY A 560 14.99 -22.82 5.07
N TYR A 561 14.40 -22.33 6.16
CA TYR A 561 13.08 -22.73 6.64
C TYR A 561 11.95 -22.35 5.67
N ASP A 562 12.13 -21.26 4.91
CA ASP A 562 11.26 -20.88 3.80
C ASP A 562 11.18 -21.96 2.71
N PHE A 563 12.26 -22.69 2.45
CA PHE A 563 12.26 -23.80 1.51
C PHE A 563 11.51 -25.04 2.04
N GLU A 564 11.60 -25.30 3.35
CA GLU A 564 10.84 -26.37 3.99
C GLU A 564 9.33 -26.06 3.95
N LEU A 565 8.94 -24.83 4.30
CA LEU A 565 7.57 -24.39 4.23
C LEU A 565 7.05 -24.37 2.79
N GLY A 566 7.84 -23.83 1.84
CA GLY A 566 7.47 -23.80 0.43
C GLY A 566 7.29 -25.20 -0.17
N GLN A 567 8.10 -26.18 0.24
CA GLN A 567 7.94 -27.58 -0.14
C GLN A 567 6.66 -28.17 0.51
N LYS A 568 6.46 -27.93 1.79
CA LYS A 568 5.29 -28.42 2.56
C LYS A 568 3.97 -27.94 1.98
N TYR A 569 3.92 -26.69 1.55
CA TYR A 569 2.69 -26.03 1.05
C TYR A 569 2.60 -25.98 -0.48
N GLY A 570 3.50 -26.69 -1.20
CA GLY A 570 3.41 -26.85 -2.66
C GLY A 570 3.82 -25.63 -3.48
N VAL A 571 4.50 -24.64 -2.89
CA VAL A 571 5.04 -23.46 -3.60
C VAL A 571 6.13 -23.88 -4.56
N TYR A 572 6.94 -24.88 -4.20
CA TYR A 572 8.02 -25.45 -5.03
C TYR A 572 7.71 -26.88 -5.46
N PRO A 573 6.83 -27.09 -6.45
CA PRO A 573 6.44 -28.44 -6.88
C PRO A 573 7.56 -29.19 -7.62
N ASN A 574 8.57 -28.47 -8.14
CA ASN A 574 9.68 -29.04 -8.88
C ASN A 574 10.92 -29.19 -8.00
N PRO A 575 11.33 -30.44 -7.64
CA PRO A 575 12.49 -30.67 -6.78
C PRO A 575 13.81 -30.11 -7.34
N LYS A 576 13.98 -30.05 -8.67
CA LYS A 576 15.18 -29.49 -9.30
C LYS A 576 15.28 -28.00 -9.07
N ILE A 577 14.15 -27.26 -9.19
CA ILE A 577 14.12 -25.82 -8.91
C ILE A 577 14.44 -25.58 -7.44
N LEU A 578 13.81 -26.33 -6.53
CA LEU A 578 14.08 -26.22 -5.10
C LEU A 578 15.56 -26.45 -4.78
N GLN A 579 16.21 -27.44 -5.43
CA GLN A 579 17.64 -27.68 -5.24
C GLN A 579 18.50 -26.51 -5.74
N ILE A 580 18.15 -25.90 -6.87
CA ILE A 580 18.82 -24.70 -7.39
C ILE A 580 18.72 -23.55 -6.39
N LEU A 581 17.53 -23.31 -5.84
CA LEU A 581 17.30 -22.26 -4.85
C LEU A 581 18.09 -22.50 -3.56
N ARG A 582 18.14 -23.74 -3.07
CA ARG A 582 18.96 -24.12 -1.91
C ARG A 582 20.45 -23.87 -2.15
N ASN A 583 20.96 -24.26 -3.31
CA ASN A 583 22.37 -24.03 -3.67
C ASN A 583 22.67 -22.53 -3.79
N SER A 584 21.78 -21.75 -4.38
CA SER A 584 21.91 -20.28 -4.46
C SER A 584 21.90 -19.63 -3.08
N ARG A 585 21.12 -20.16 -2.12
CA ARG A 585 21.11 -19.69 -0.73
C ARG A 585 22.43 -19.96 -0.03
N ILE A 586 23.02 -21.16 -0.21
CA ILE A 586 24.32 -21.53 0.34
C ILE A 586 25.41 -20.60 -0.19
N ASP A 587 25.46 -20.40 -1.50
CA ASP A 587 26.40 -19.47 -2.15
C ASP A 587 26.23 -18.01 -1.63
N ALA A 588 25.00 -17.54 -1.48
CA ALA A 588 24.73 -16.22 -0.93
C ALA A 588 25.23 -16.09 0.53
N LYS A 589 25.00 -17.09 1.37
CA LYS A 589 25.46 -17.12 2.76
C LYS A 589 26.98 -17.13 2.86
N GLU A 590 27.67 -17.91 2.03
CA GLU A 590 29.14 -17.91 1.94
C GLU A 590 29.67 -16.51 1.66
N LYS A 591 29.11 -15.80 0.68
CA LYS A 591 29.47 -14.42 0.33
C LYS A 591 29.18 -13.41 1.43
N ILE A 592 28.06 -13.57 2.14
CA ILE A 592 27.74 -12.73 3.31
C ILE A 592 28.76 -12.97 4.42
N LEU A 593 29.10 -14.22 4.75
CA LEU A 593 30.09 -14.55 5.77
C LEU A 593 31.47 -14.01 5.42
N ALA A 594 31.89 -14.15 4.16
CA ALA A 594 33.14 -13.58 3.66
C ALA A 594 33.15 -12.04 3.86
N ARG A 595 32.07 -11.36 3.52
CA ARG A 595 31.93 -9.92 3.68
C ARG A 595 31.96 -9.48 5.16
N LEU A 596 31.33 -10.23 6.06
CA LEU A 596 31.40 -9.98 7.51
C LEU A 596 32.84 -10.12 8.02
N SER A 597 33.53 -11.18 7.60
CA SER A 597 34.95 -11.42 7.96
C SER A 597 35.87 -10.30 7.50
N GLU A 598 35.70 -9.82 6.26
CA GLU A 598 36.47 -8.68 5.71
C GLU A 598 36.27 -7.39 6.53
N ASN A 599 35.09 -7.23 7.15
CA ASN A 599 34.79 -6.11 8.04
C ASN A 599 35.14 -6.39 9.53
N GLY A 600 35.92 -7.45 9.80
CA GLY A 600 36.40 -7.78 11.13
C GLY A 600 35.36 -8.37 12.07
N ILE A 601 34.19 -8.77 11.54
CA ILE A 601 33.11 -9.39 12.33
C ILE A 601 33.37 -10.88 12.42
N LYS A 602 33.69 -11.36 13.61
CA LYS A 602 33.87 -12.78 13.91
C LYS A 602 32.55 -13.40 14.30
N VAL A 603 32.11 -14.39 13.51
CA VAL A 603 30.93 -15.19 13.82
C VAL A 603 31.28 -16.36 14.73
N ASP A 604 30.31 -16.87 15.50
CA ASP A 604 30.52 -17.97 16.41
C ASP A 604 30.74 -19.29 15.66
N LYS A 605 31.44 -20.24 16.30
CA LYS A 605 31.62 -21.59 15.73
C LYS A 605 30.27 -22.27 15.49
N GLY A 606 30.13 -22.90 14.33
CA GLY A 606 28.90 -23.57 13.90
C GLY A 606 27.95 -22.69 13.10
N ILE A 607 28.30 -21.42 12.88
CA ILE A 607 27.63 -20.57 11.92
C ILE A 607 28.41 -20.66 10.61
N ASP A 608 27.81 -21.26 9.59
CA ASP A 608 28.39 -21.52 8.29
C ASP A 608 27.36 -21.27 7.16
N GLU A 609 27.73 -21.53 5.93
CA GLU A 609 26.90 -21.34 4.75
C GLU A 609 25.83 -22.43 4.58
N THR A 610 25.92 -23.55 5.28
CA THR A 610 24.98 -24.68 5.12
C THR A 610 23.58 -24.35 5.69
N LEU A 611 22.56 -24.99 5.15
CA LEU A 611 21.18 -24.81 5.65
C LEU A 611 20.93 -25.50 7.01
N SER A 612 21.87 -26.32 7.49
CA SER A 612 21.88 -26.89 8.84
C SER A 612 22.67 -26.04 9.85
N SER A 613 23.18 -24.88 9.41
CA SER A 613 23.94 -23.96 10.26
C SER A 613 23.16 -23.54 11.50
N ALA A 614 23.84 -23.43 12.62
CA ALA A 614 23.28 -22.81 13.82
C ALA A 614 22.97 -21.31 13.55
N VAL A 615 21.99 -20.80 14.29
CA VAL A 615 21.71 -19.36 14.37
C VAL A 615 21.69 -18.99 15.84
N THR A 616 22.47 -17.99 16.21
CA THR A 616 22.53 -17.50 17.59
C THR A 616 22.00 -16.07 17.67
N LYS A 617 21.40 -15.70 18.77
CA LYS A 617 20.94 -14.33 19.04
C LYS A 617 22.07 -13.31 18.84
N LYS A 618 23.28 -13.68 19.20
CA LYS A 618 24.46 -12.83 18.96
C LYS A 618 24.74 -12.62 17.47
N PHE A 619 24.60 -13.65 16.63
CA PHE A 619 24.81 -13.53 15.20
C PHE A 619 23.72 -12.67 14.54
N THR A 620 22.46 -12.88 14.90
CA THR A 620 21.35 -12.05 14.36
C THR A 620 21.53 -10.59 14.77
N HIS A 621 21.98 -10.32 16.00
CA HIS A 621 22.33 -8.98 16.46
C HIS A 621 23.50 -8.38 15.66
N GLN A 622 24.61 -9.12 15.50
CA GLN A 622 25.76 -8.67 14.74
C GLN A 622 25.40 -8.32 13.28
N LEU A 623 24.58 -9.13 12.64
CA LEU A 623 24.14 -8.92 11.26
C LEU A 623 23.28 -7.66 11.14
N GLN A 624 22.33 -7.45 12.04
CA GLN A 624 21.47 -6.26 12.07
C GLN A 624 22.30 -4.98 12.29
N THR A 625 23.19 -4.99 13.27
CA THR A 625 24.08 -3.85 13.54
C THR A 625 25.03 -3.57 12.38
N TYR A 626 25.56 -4.62 11.71
CA TYR A 626 26.39 -4.48 10.53
C TYR A 626 25.63 -3.78 9.40
N VAL A 627 24.45 -4.29 9.02
CA VAL A 627 23.66 -3.73 7.92
C VAL A 627 23.16 -2.32 8.23
N ALA A 628 22.98 -1.96 9.50
CA ALA A 628 22.62 -0.59 9.88
C ALA A 628 23.63 0.47 9.43
N ASP A 629 24.88 0.10 9.14
CA ASP A 629 25.93 1.03 8.64
C ASP A 629 25.82 1.34 7.14
N VAL A 630 24.81 0.84 6.45
CA VAL A 630 24.59 1.06 5.02
C VAL A 630 24.52 2.53 4.64
N SER A 631 24.98 2.87 3.41
CA SER A 631 24.96 4.25 2.89
C SER A 631 23.58 4.79 2.57
N SER A 632 22.55 3.92 2.51
CA SER A 632 21.18 4.33 2.20
C SER A 632 20.63 5.33 3.20
N ALA A 633 19.82 6.27 2.71
CA ALA A 633 19.20 7.32 3.51
C ALA A 633 18.37 6.76 4.66
N LEU A 634 17.62 5.69 4.40
CA LEU A 634 16.81 5.02 5.41
C LEU A 634 17.31 3.58 5.64
N PHE A 635 17.27 3.17 6.89
CA PHE A 635 17.46 1.80 7.33
C PHE A 635 16.31 1.40 8.26
N GLY A 636 15.70 0.26 8.01
CA GLY A 636 14.64 -0.28 8.86
C GLY A 636 14.78 -1.77 9.10
N PHE A 637 14.32 -2.24 10.25
CA PHE A 637 14.36 -3.63 10.65
C PHE A 637 13.17 -3.96 11.55
N GLN A 638 12.91 -5.25 11.77
CA GLN A 638 11.64 -5.73 12.31
C GLN A 638 11.81 -6.46 13.65
N PRO A 639 10.83 -6.38 14.57
CA PRO A 639 10.88 -7.05 15.88
C PRO A 639 10.96 -8.57 15.80
N GLU A 640 10.46 -9.17 14.73
CA GLU A 640 10.59 -10.61 14.49
C GLU A 640 12.05 -11.07 14.53
N ASP A 641 12.95 -10.25 13.97
CA ASP A 641 14.39 -10.52 13.98
C ASP A 641 15.06 -10.18 15.33
N TRP A 642 14.50 -9.23 16.11
CA TRP A 642 14.98 -8.96 17.48
C TRP A 642 14.68 -10.12 18.41
N LEU A 643 13.57 -10.84 18.15
CA LEU A 643 13.06 -11.97 18.93
C LEU A 643 13.51 -13.32 18.38
N ASP A 644 14.40 -13.36 17.40
CA ASP A 644 14.89 -14.59 16.75
C ASP A 644 13.75 -15.51 16.24
N MET A 645 12.63 -14.93 15.80
CA MET A 645 11.51 -15.71 15.28
C MET A 645 11.89 -16.39 13.97
N THR A 646 11.37 -17.59 13.75
CA THR A 646 11.68 -18.40 12.55
C THR A 646 10.53 -18.39 11.57
N GLU A 647 9.29 -18.49 12.05
CA GLU A 647 8.10 -18.53 11.22
C GLU A 647 7.85 -17.16 10.55
N PRO A 648 7.63 -17.12 9.23
CA PRO A 648 7.28 -15.89 8.55
C PRO A 648 5.82 -15.49 8.81
N VAL A 649 5.50 -14.24 8.62
CA VAL A 649 4.12 -13.74 8.70
C VAL A 649 3.31 -14.08 7.45
N ASN A 650 4.00 -14.25 6.32
CA ASN A 650 3.42 -14.59 5.03
C ASN A 650 4.33 -15.52 4.22
N ILE A 651 3.73 -16.44 3.48
CA ILE A 651 4.40 -17.28 2.48
C ILE A 651 3.80 -16.95 1.11
N PRO A 652 4.50 -16.19 0.27
CA PRO A 652 4.03 -15.87 -1.08
C PRO A 652 3.66 -17.12 -1.88
N GLY A 653 2.53 -17.05 -2.60
CA GLY A 653 2.02 -18.18 -3.37
C GLY A 653 1.13 -19.14 -2.58
N THR A 654 0.89 -18.89 -1.28
CA THR A 654 -0.12 -19.59 -0.48
C THR A 654 -1.30 -18.68 -0.16
N SER A 655 -2.48 -19.25 0.13
CA SER A 655 -3.66 -18.51 0.55
C SER A 655 -4.23 -19.05 1.87
N MET A 656 -4.82 -20.25 1.85
CA MET A 656 -5.40 -20.91 3.01
C MET A 656 -4.51 -22.04 3.57
N GLU A 657 -3.48 -22.42 2.84
CA GLU A 657 -2.57 -23.52 3.17
C GLU A 657 -1.71 -23.19 4.39
N TYR A 658 -1.28 -21.94 4.48
CA TYR A 658 -0.57 -21.35 5.62
C TYR A 658 -1.44 -20.28 6.27
N ALA A 659 -1.33 -20.10 7.56
CA ALA A 659 -2.08 -19.09 8.31
C ALA A 659 -1.46 -17.67 8.12
N ASN A 660 -1.38 -17.22 6.86
CA ASN A 660 -0.85 -15.92 6.49
C ASN A 660 -1.50 -14.77 7.28
N TRP A 661 -0.73 -13.76 7.63
CA TRP A 661 -1.17 -12.51 8.26
C TRP A 661 -1.82 -12.70 9.64
N ARG A 662 -1.43 -13.76 10.38
CA ARG A 662 -1.99 -14.10 11.68
C ARG A 662 -0.94 -14.25 12.77
N ARG A 663 0.34 -14.50 12.39
CA ARG A 663 1.43 -14.74 13.33
C ARG A 663 1.64 -13.52 14.22
N ARG A 664 1.65 -13.73 15.54
CA ARG A 664 1.90 -12.68 16.54
C ARG A 664 3.34 -12.72 17.01
N LEU A 665 3.84 -11.60 17.54
CA LEU A 665 5.13 -11.57 18.22
C LEU A 665 5.10 -12.52 19.43
N THR A 666 6.25 -13.10 19.77
CA THR A 666 6.35 -14.06 20.88
C THR A 666 6.25 -13.40 22.25
N GLN A 667 6.53 -12.09 22.34
CA GLN A 667 6.55 -11.33 23.59
C GLN A 667 5.66 -10.08 23.51
N ASN A 668 5.24 -9.57 24.67
CA ASN A 668 4.56 -8.29 24.79
C ASN A 668 5.54 -7.13 24.57
N ILE A 669 5.02 -5.97 24.13
CA ILE A 669 5.79 -4.75 23.88
C ILE A 669 6.68 -4.40 25.08
N ASP A 670 6.12 -4.38 26.29
CA ASP A 670 6.87 -4.08 27.52
C ASP A 670 8.07 -5.00 27.71
N THR A 671 7.88 -6.30 27.47
CA THR A 671 8.93 -7.31 27.62
C THR A 671 10.02 -7.16 26.55
N ILE A 672 9.63 -6.83 25.31
CA ILE A 672 10.57 -6.59 24.20
C ILE A 672 11.52 -5.45 24.56
N PHE A 673 10.99 -4.31 24.99
CA PHE A 673 11.81 -3.14 25.32
C PHE A 673 12.51 -3.21 26.68
N ALA A 674 12.09 -4.13 27.58
CA ALA A 674 12.81 -4.45 28.80
C ALA A 674 14.01 -5.39 28.58
N ASP A 675 14.09 -6.10 27.43
CA ASP A 675 15.21 -7.00 27.11
C ASP A 675 16.50 -6.21 26.86
N LYS A 676 17.54 -6.52 27.65
CA LYS A 676 18.82 -5.82 27.59
C LYS A 676 19.57 -6.00 26.27
N ASP A 677 19.43 -7.15 25.62
CA ASP A 677 20.07 -7.39 24.33
C ASP A 677 19.40 -6.55 23.24
N ILE A 678 18.07 -6.45 23.25
CA ILE A 678 17.31 -5.58 22.33
C ILE A 678 17.66 -4.11 22.59
N GLN A 679 17.72 -3.68 23.85
CA GLN A 679 18.15 -2.32 24.19
C GLN A 679 19.56 -2.01 23.66
N THR A 680 20.47 -2.97 23.73
CA THR A 680 21.84 -2.83 23.20
C THR A 680 21.83 -2.72 21.70
N LEU A 681 21.08 -3.60 21.00
CA LEU A 681 20.90 -3.55 19.55
C LEU A 681 20.39 -2.19 19.06
N LEU A 682 19.33 -1.67 19.70
CA LEU A 682 18.75 -0.37 19.33
C LEU A 682 19.76 0.79 19.53
N LYS A 683 20.54 0.75 20.60
CA LYS A 683 21.61 1.74 20.85
C LYS A 683 22.73 1.66 19.81
N GLU A 684 23.15 0.46 19.43
CA GLU A 684 24.19 0.24 18.42
C GLU A 684 23.72 0.69 17.03
N VAL A 685 22.48 0.35 16.64
CA VAL A 685 21.88 0.83 15.39
C VAL A 685 21.81 2.36 15.36
N LYS A 686 21.35 3.00 16.45
CA LYS A 686 21.36 4.44 16.59
C LYS A 686 22.77 5.03 16.39
N ALA A 687 23.79 4.46 17.04
CA ALA A 687 25.17 4.92 16.92
C ALA A 687 25.70 4.82 15.47
N LYS A 688 25.36 3.74 14.74
CA LYS A 688 25.71 3.58 13.31
C LYS A 688 25.04 4.59 12.40
N ARG A 689 23.85 5.08 12.74
CA ARG A 689 23.05 5.98 11.90
C ARG A 689 23.22 7.46 12.22
N LYS A 690 23.53 7.80 13.47
CA LYS A 690 23.60 9.19 13.97
C LYS A 690 24.98 9.58 14.52
N GLY A 691 25.97 8.66 14.42
CA GLY A 691 27.34 8.87 14.91
C GLY A 691 28.25 9.61 13.96
#